data_96ce77d5c66d79728e811dd23a53d528
#
_entry.id   96ce77d5c66d79728e811dd23a53d528
#
_cell.length_a   1.000
_cell.length_b   1.000
_cell.length_c   1.000
_cell.angle_alpha   90.00
_cell.angle_beta   90.00
_cell.angle_gamma   90.00
#
_symmetry.space_group_name_H-M   'P 1'
#
loop_
_entity.id
_entity.type
_entity.pdbx_description
1 polymer ?
#
loop_
_entity_poly.entity_id
_entity_poly.type
_entity_poly.pdbx_seq_one_letter_code
_entity_poly.pdbx_strand_id
1 'polypeptide(L)'
;MLFYPRSKNRPFHLGTFPLEILPRDANVFESEANKPRVSQETLPASQGPLGDAATKYCSLFERFLEEDPVEKQAPVPSDLDRRAQDVKGCAYFMDASQVGICRIPENAWLIGEQSDTGHTHAVVMLFEHSSLPEQANLAYSLIKGASESTHRMRALEISACVGGHLRQMGFQTRIHVLGNSKLDLDRMAVLSGLCVRKDELLLNPFFEEKFTIAVISTDYELAVDDPLSPNVGRVKNLSYWRGINGAVSGRERARRKKRKSYDSRYPMETVKRVDRPTTLILDDEVPRVPKRAAFFERALQGDLGEKAQRERTRFSFKHPLSMSLLKVIRSMVPYQGGETAHSFDNKDFRNPAENAKAIKSLSYFLGSDLTGICEIPRYAWYSHKENGEPLDRYHKYAVVMLIDQGYDTMEGASGDDWISGVQSMRGYLRGAEIAGVMGETLRSMGFSSRSQTNADSDVLHIPLVLWAGLGELSRIGELVLNPFVGPRFKSVVLTTDLPLKVDKPIDFGLQYFCENCHKCDRECPCDAIPHGPKVMFNGYEIWKPDVERCTRYRLTNSKGSACGRCMKTCPLNKVVDMDGALMTRVASWLGVNARFMKPFLVPIATWLDDRLGNGMRNPVKKWWFDHEITEEGVVEAKATNQRDIEPCREVDITGQKVAYYPADVMPAPDQPNPYPIDRKAALGAKTKLETPAEAVARVARGEGAPSHYQPTPPLGSGVVQGRTSSPYAEDP
;
A
#
# COMPACT_ATOMS: atom_id res chain seq x y z
N MET A 1 -18.79 5.03 -25.42
CA MET A 1 -18.47 5.87 -24.24
C MET A 1 -19.52 5.83 -23.13
N LEU A 2 -20.79 5.63 -23.41
CA LEU A 2 -21.86 5.55 -22.38
C LEU A 2 -21.66 4.42 -21.34
N PHE A 3 -20.96 3.35 -21.69
CA PHE A 3 -20.75 2.17 -20.82
C PHE A 3 -19.43 2.22 -20.00
N TYR A 4 -18.53 3.16 -20.27
CA TYR A 4 -17.26 3.33 -19.60
C TYR A 4 -17.13 4.78 -19.10
N PRO A 5 -17.72 5.12 -17.97
CA PRO A 5 -17.64 6.48 -17.40
C PRO A 5 -16.21 6.89 -17.07
N ARG A 6 -15.36 5.95 -16.63
CA ARG A 6 -13.94 6.16 -16.46
C ARG A 6 -13.21 5.91 -17.78
N SER A 7 -12.51 6.90 -18.28
CA SER A 7 -11.72 6.75 -19.50
C SER A 7 -10.52 5.83 -19.28
N LYS A 8 -10.55 4.64 -19.86
CA LYS A 8 -9.40 3.72 -19.92
C LYS A 8 -8.18 4.40 -20.59
N ASN A 9 -8.43 5.34 -21.47
CA ASN A 9 -7.42 6.05 -22.24
C ASN A 9 -7.02 7.40 -21.62
N ARG A 10 -7.53 7.75 -20.42
CA ARG A 10 -7.09 8.96 -19.73
C ARG A 10 -5.67 8.76 -19.20
N PRO A 11 -4.70 9.61 -19.60
CA PRO A 11 -3.35 9.57 -19.03
C PRO A 11 -3.37 9.77 -17.52
N PHE A 12 -2.47 9.08 -16.82
CA PHE A 12 -2.47 9.09 -15.34
C PHE A 12 -2.07 10.45 -14.77
N HIS A 13 -1.12 11.16 -15.43
CA HIS A 13 -0.64 12.48 -15.02
C HIS A 13 -1.69 13.60 -15.06
N LEU A 14 -2.85 13.37 -15.68
CA LEU A 14 -3.99 14.29 -15.64
C LEU A 14 -4.81 14.17 -14.34
N GLY A 15 -4.51 13.20 -13.49
CA GLY A 15 -5.14 13.02 -12.19
C GLY A 15 -6.62 12.62 -12.26
N THR A 16 -7.29 12.71 -11.10
CA THR A 16 -8.68 12.28 -10.96
C THR A 16 -9.71 13.35 -11.31
N PHE A 17 -9.32 14.61 -11.29
CA PHE A 17 -10.17 15.75 -11.62
C PHE A 17 -9.86 16.26 -13.03
N PRO A 18 -10.88 16.66 -13.81
CA PRO A 18 -10.68 17.15 -15.18
C PRO A 18 -10.25 18.63 -15.18
N LEU A 19 -9.05 18.93 -14.67
CA LEU A 19 -8.51 20.29 -14.62
C LEU A 19 -8.24 20.88 -15.99
N GLU A 20 -7.89 20.04 -16.96
CA GLU A 20 -7.54 20.43 -18.34
C GLU A 20 -8.69 21.01 -19.14
N ILE A 21 -9.95 20.81 -18.69
CA ILE A 21 -11.14 21.38 -19.38
C ILE A 21 -11.59 22.71 -18.81
N LEU A 22 -10.96 23.19 -17.73
CA LEU A 22 -11.30 24.47 -17.12
C LEU A 22 -10.72 25.62 -17.93
N PRO A 23 -11.44 26.74 -18.06
CA PRO A 23 -10.93 27.92 -18.76
C PRO A 23 -9.71 28.51 -18.02
N ARG A 24 -8.71 28.87 -18.79
CA ARG A 24 -7.44 29.45 -18.33
C ARG A 24 -7.32 30.91 -18.78
N ASP A 25 -6.54 31.70 -18.03
CA ASP A 25 -6.26 33.10 -18.36
C ASP A 25 -4.83 33.44 -17.92
N ALA A 26 -3.92 33.55 -18.88
CA ALA A 26 -2.51 33.84 -18.62
C ALA A 26 -2.29 35.23 -17.98
N ASN A 27 -3.21 36.19 -18.18
CA ASN A 27 -3.07 37.54 -17.58
C ASN A 27 -3.17 37.51 -16.04
N VAL A 28 -3.76 36.46 -15.45
CA VAL A 28 -3.79 36.27 -13.99
C VAL A 28 -2.39 36.12 -13.43
N PHE A 29 -1.46 35.54 -14.19
CA PHE A 29 -0.07 35.39 -13.75
C PHE A 29 0.56 36.75 -13.45
N GLU A 30 0.44 37.72 -14.36
CA GLU A 30 1.03 39.05 -14.15
C GLU A 30 0.38 39.78 -12.97
N SER A 31 -0.94 39.69 -12.84
CA SER A 31 -1.66 40.32 -11.74
C SER A 31 -1.30 39.76 -10.37
N GLU A 32 -1.14 38.44 -10.24
CA GLU A 32 -0.74 37.78 -8.99
C GLU A 32 0.77 38.00 -8.71
N ALA A 33 1.63 37.95 -9.73
CA ALA A 33 3.06 38.18 -9.59
C ALA A 33 3.40 39.58 -9.09
N ASN A 34 2.57 40.59 -9.40
CA ASN A 34 2.78 41.99 -8.99
C ASN A 34 2.17 42.31 -7.63
N LYS A 35 1.45 41.43 -6.96
CA LYS A 35 0.93 41.66 -5.62
C LYS A 35 2.08 41.78 -4.61
N PRO A 36 1.89 42.62 -3.53
CA PRO A 36 2.92 42.72 -2.50
C PRO A 36 3.19 41.40 -1.81
N ARG A 37 4.40 41.25 -1.26
CA ARG A 37 4.79 40.11 -0.43
C ARG A 37 3.93 40.08 0.85
N VAL A 38 3.63 38.88 1.34
CA VAL A 38 2.88 38.66 2.58
C VAL A 38 3.78 38.10 3.69
N SER A 39 3.33 38.17 4.92
CA SER A 39 4.01 37.58 6.08
C SER A 39 3.65 36.09 6.19
N GLN A 40 4.48 35.35 6.91
CA GLN A 40 4.19 33.96 7.22
C GLN A 40 2.94 33.84 8.11
N GLU A 41 2.08 32.87 7.75
CA GLU A 41 0.93 32.54 8.59
C GLU A 41 1.32 31.63 9.76
N THR A 42 0.64 31.80 10.89
CA THR A 42 0.84 30.97 12.08
C THR A 42 0.05 29.68 12.00
N LEU A 43 0.68 28.60 12.47
CA LEU A 43 -0.01 27.31 12.61
C LEU A 43 -1.08 27.37 13.69
N PRO A 44 -2.31 26.90 13.41
CA PRO A 44 -3.30 26.71 14.45
C PRO A 44 -2.84 25.62 15.44
N ALA A 45 -3.18 25.82 16.72
CA ALA A 45 -2.84 24.85 17.76
C ALA A 45 -3.59 23.53 17.56
N SER A 46 -2.88 22.44 17.56
CA SER A 46 -3.46 21.08 17.55
C SER A 46 -3.89 20.67 18.96
N GLN A 47 -4.93 19.85 19.09
CA GLN A 47 -5.49 19.46 20.37
C GLN A 47 -5.75 17.95 20.44
N GLY A 48 -5.49 17.41 21.63
CA GLY A 48 -5.81 16.03 22.01
C GLY A 48 -4.82 14.97 21.48
N PRO A 49 -5.00 13.70 21.89
CA PRO A 49 -4.04 12.62 21.62
C PRO A 49 -3.69 12.41 20.13
N LEU A 50 -4.67 12.53 19.25
CA LEU A 50 -4.43 12.45 17.81
C LEU A 50 -3.67 13.67 17.28
N GLY A 51 -3.97 14.86 17.83
CA GLY A 51 -3.29 16.09 17.46
C GLY A 51 -1.81 16.06 17.83
N ASP A 52 -1.51 15.58 19.03
CA ASP A 52 -0.14 15.40 19.51
C ASP A 52 0.63 14.38 18.67
N ALA A 53 -0.02 13.25 18.35
CA ALA A 53 0.53 12.24 17.47
C ALA A 53 0.83 12.80 16.08
N ALA A 54 -0.11 13.52 15.46
CA ALA A 54 0.07 14.12 14.15
C ALA A 54 1.19 15.18 14.15
N THR A 55 1.28 16.00 15.19
CA THR A 55 2.35 16.99 15.36
C THR A 55 3.72 16.34 15.47
N LYS A 56 3.83 15.24 16.23
CA LYS A 56 5.05 14.43 16.33
C LYS A 56 5.49 13.88 14.97
N TYR A 57 4.55 13.39 14.17
CA TYR A 57 4.84 12.90 12.81
C TYR A 57 5.13 14.06 11.83
N CYS A 58 4.50 15.22 11.97
CA CYS A 58 4.91 16.42 11.23
C CYS A 58 6.38 16.73 11.47
N SER A 59 6.81 16.83 12.74
CA SER A 59 8.21 17.11 13.08
C SER A 59 9.19 16.04 12.55
N LEU A 60 8.73 14.79 12.44
CA LEU A 60 9.51 13.73 11.83
C LEU A 60 9.70 13.95 10.32
N PHE A 61 8.64 14.36 9.61
CA PHE A 61 8.67 14.58 8.16
C PHE A 61 9.31 15.93 7.79
N GLU A 62 9.30 16.93 8.69
CA GLU A 62 9.99 18.21 8.51
C GLU A 62 11.50 18.05 8.32
N ARG A 63 12.09 16.94 8.75
CA ARG A 63 13.52 16.64 8.48
C ARG A 63 13.82 16.47 7.00
N PHE A 64 12.79 16.26 6.17
CA PHE A 64 12.90 16.09 4.72
C PHE A 64 12.51 17.35 3.93
N LEU A 65 12.30 18.49 4.59
CA LEU A 65 11.94 19.74 3.91
C LEU A 65 13.04 20.21 2.96
N GLU A 66 14.28 20.02 3.38
CA GLU A 66 15.46 20.43 2.64
C GLU A 66 16.57 19.39 2.88
N GLU A 67 17.08 18.80 1.82
CA GLU A 67 18.21 17.88 1.81
C GLU A 67 19.00 18.14 0.53
N ASP A 68 20.29 17.88 0.55
CA ASP A 68 21.12 17.97 -0.64
C ASP A 68 20.71 16.92 -1.68
N PRO A 69 20.67 17.29 -2.97
CA PRO A 69 20.46 16.33 -4.04
C PRO A 69 21.68 15.41 -4.19
N VAL A 70 21.51 14.28 -4.88
CA VAL A 70 22.67 13.49 -5.32
C VAL A 70 23.49 14.28 -6.34
N GLU A 71 24.81 14.14 -6.33
CA GLU A 71 25.73 14.92 -7.15
C GLU A 71 25.47 14.80 -8.66
N LYS A 72 25.16 13.59 -9.12
CA LYS A 72 24.95 13.31 -10.54
C LYS A 72 23.50 13.38 -10.91
N GLN A 73 23.17 14.29 -11.84
CA GLN A 73 21.80 14.36 -12.37
C GLN A 73 21.46 13.11 -13.20
N ALA A 74 20.21 12.66 -13.01
CA ALA A 74 19.62 11.58 -13.79
C ALA A 74 19.46 12.02 -15.27
N PRO A 75 19.53 11.09 -16.23
CA PRO A 75 19.19 11.39 -17.60
C PRO A 75 17.68 11.68 -17.70
N VAL A 76 17.35 12.92 -18.06
CA VAL A 76 15.95 13.36 -18.24
C VAL A 76 15.75 13.88 -19.65
N PRO A 77 14.57 13.70 -20.28
CA PRO A 77 14.32 14.20 -21.61
C PRO A 77 14.39 15.74 -21.68
N SER A 78 14.72 16.29 -22.84
CA SER A 78 14.66 17.73 -23.09
C SER A 78 13.23 18.27 -23.17
N ASP A 79 12.25 17.41 -23.43
CA ASP A 79 10.82 17.73 -23.48
C ASP A 79 10.29 18.05 -22.06
N LEU A 80 9.98 19.32 -21.82
CA LEU A 80 9.49 19.82 -20.55
C LEU A 80 8.10 19.28 -20.19
N ASP A 81 7.25 19.03 -21.19
CA ASP A 81 5.94 18.41 -20.98
C ASP A 81 6.09 16.99 -20.44
N ARG A 82 7.04 16.23 -21.00
CA ARG A 82 7.30 14.88 -20.52
C ARG A 82 7.87 14.86 -19.10
N ARG A 83 8.71 15.85 -18.76
CA ARG A 83 9.18 16.05 -17.36
C ARG A 83 8.02 16.37 -16.42
N ALA A 84 7.15 17.31 -16.82
CA ALA A 84 5.96 17.67 -16.04
C ALA A 84 5.00 16.48 -15.85
N GLN A 85 4.82 15.63 -16.86
CA GLN A 85 4.02 14.41 -16.77
C GLN A 85 4.56 13.42 -15.74
N ASP A 86 5.88 13.24 -15.65
CA ASP A 86 6.52 12.38 -14.65
C ASP A 86 6.27 12.91 -13.23
N VAL A 87 6.53 14.20 -13.00
CA VAL A 87 6.35 14.82 -11.67
C VAL A 87 4.88 14.84 -11.24
N LYS A 88 3.96 15.23 -12.14
CA LYS A 88 2.51 15.19 -11.87
C LYS A 88 2.05 13.76 -11.62
N GLY A 89 2.50 12.80 -12.43
CA GLY A 89 2.23 11.38 -12.26
C GLY A 89 2.72 10.86 -10.92
N CYS A 90 3.93 11.24 -10.50
CA CYS A 90 4.49 10.93 -9.20
C CYS A 90 3.62 11.47 -8.05
N ALA A 91 3.24 12.74 -8.09
CA ALA A 91 2.42 13.34 -7.06
C ALA A 91 1.01 12.72 -6.97
N TYR A 92 0.36 12.45 -8.11
CA TYR A 92 -0.93 11.72 -8.13
C TYR A 92 -0.79 10.27 -7.66
N PHE A 93 0.32 9.62 -7.98
CA PHE A 93 0.61 8.28 -7.47
C PHE A 93 0.77 8.28 -5.95
N MET A 94 1.31 9.34 -5.38
CA MET A 94 1.42 9.55 -3.94
C MET A 94 0.14 10.07 -3.26
N ASP A 95 -1.00 10.11 -3.97
CA ASP A 95 -2.33 10.54 -3.50
C ASP A 95 -2.51 12.06 -3.34
N ALA A 96 -1.73 12.91 -4.00
CA ALA A 96 -2.11 14.30 -4.16
C ALA A 96 -3.49 14.37 -4.86
N SER A 97 -4.39 15.25 -4.39
CA SER A 97 -5.72 15.36 -4.97
C SER A 97 -5.71 16.12 -6.29
N GLN A 98 -4.92 17.18 -6.35
CA GLN A 98 -4.66 17.97 -7.58
C GLN A 98 -3.21 18.43 -7.60
N VAL A 99 -2.65 18.57 -8.79
CA VAL A 99 -1.27 18.99 -9.01
C VAL A 99 -1.20 19.99 -10.14
N GLY A 100 -0.50 21.10 -9.93
CA GLY A 100 -0.18 22.09 -10.94
C GLY A 100 1.28 22.54 -10.83
N ILE A 101 1.80 23.09 -11.92
CA ILE A 101 3.20 23.54 -12.00
C ILE A 101 3.20 25.00 -12.47
N CYS A 102 4.00 25.86 -11.82
CA CYS A 102 4.14 27.25 -12.23
C CYS A 102 5.59 27.73 -12.06
N ARG A 103 5.90 28.89 -12.67
CA ARG A 103 7.12 29.64 -12.33
C ARG A 103 6.95 30.38 -11.02
N ILE A 104 8.05 30.59 -10.32
CA ILE A 104 8.08 31.33 -9.05
C ILE A 104 8.43 32.79 -9.35
N PRO A 105 7.48 33.74 -9.26
CA PRO A 105 7.81 35.15 -9.40
C PRO A 105 8.53 35.67 -8.14
N GLU A 106 9.30 36.72 -8.28
CA GLU A 106 10.10 37.30 -7.18
C GLU A 106 9.24 37.68 -5.96
N ASN A 107 8.06 38.23 -6.17
CA ASN A 107 7.15 38.64 -5.11
C ASN A 107 6.38 37.47 -4.44
N ALA A 108 6.58 36.21 -4.89
CA ALA A 108 6.00 35.04 -4.22
C ALA A 108 6.76 34.64 -2.95
N TRP A 109 7.97 35.15 -2.74
CA TRP A 109 8.72 34.91 -1.51
C TRP A 109 8.13 35.76 -0.37
N LEU A 110 8.02 35.16 0.83
CA LEU A 110 7.48 35.86 2.01
C LEU A 110 8.35 37.04 2.44
N ILE A 111 7.78 37.97 3.23
CA ILE A 111 8.53 39.09 3.80
C ILE A 111 9.65 38.55 4.71
N GLY A 112 10.88 39.03 4.48
CA GLY A 112 12.06 38.57 5.21
C GLY A 112 12.75 37.34 4.64
N GLU A 113 12.11 36.62 3.70
CA GLU A 113 12.71 35.48 3.03
C GLU A 113 13.41 35.88 1.73
N GLN A 114 14.50 35.19 1.44
CA GLN A 114 15.21 35.34 0.17
C GLN A 114 14.88 34.16 -0.76
N SER A 115 14.96 34.44 -2.06
CA SER A 115 14.86 33.39 -3.08
C SER A 115 15.95 32.34 -2.85
N ASP A 116 15.58 31.08 -2.80
CA ASP A 116 16.52 29.99 -2.83
C ASP A 116 17.23 30.00 -4.19
N THR A 117 18.58 29.98 -4.17
CA THR A 117 19.39 30.13 -5.39
C THR A 117 19.08 29.04 -6.39
N GLY A 118 18.64 29.43 -7.59
CA GLY A 118 18.37 28.51 -8.71
C GLY A 118 16.93 27.95 -8.75
N HIS A 119 16.10 28.11 -7.70
CA HIS A 119 14.71 27.64 -7.74
C HIS A 119 13.84 28.53 -8.61
N THR A 120 13.43 28.04 -9.77
CA THR A 120 12.66 28.77 -10.78
C THR A 120 11.23 28.24 -10.96
N HIS A 121 11.00 26.98 -10.59
CA HIS A 121 9.71 26.29 -10.77
C HIS A 121 9.16 25.80 -9.44
N ALA A 122 7.84 25.70 -9.38
CA ALA A 122 7.12 25.15 -8.24
C ALA A 122 6.12 24.07 -8.69
N VAL A 123 6.16 22.93 -7.99
CA VAL A 123 5.14 21.89 -8.07
C VAL A 123 4.18 22.10 -6.91
N VAL A 124 2.95 22.46 -7.22
CA VAL A 124 1.91 22.78 -6.23
C VAL A 124 0.95 21.59 -6.13
N MET A 125 0.70 21.14 -4.92
CA MET A 125 -0.19 20.01 -4.63
C MET A 125 -1.30 20.46 -3.67
N LEU A 126 -2.53 20.04 -3.98
CA LEU A 126 -3.67 20.19 -3.09
C LEU A 126 -4.10 18.83 -2.54
N PHE A 127 -4.47 18.82 -1.27
CA PHE A 127 -4.94 17.64 -0.54
C PHE A 127 -6.35 17.89 -0.02
N GLU A 128 -7.35 17.20 -0.60
CA GLU A 128 -8.77 17.30 -0.17
C GLU A 128 -8.91 16.82 1.28
N HIS A 129 -9.58 17.61 2.13
CA HIS A 129 -9.81 17.24 3.51
C HIS A 129 -10.77 16.06 3.65
N SER A 130 -10.43 15.13 4.52
CA SER A 130 -11.31 14.03 4.91
C SER A 130 -12.52 14.56 5.68
N SER A 131 -13.67 13.89 5.53
CA SER A 131 -14.87 14.24 6.30
C SER A 131 -14.76 13.78 7.75
N LEU A 132 -15.25 14.61 8.69
CA LEU A 132 -15.35 14.21 10.09
C LEU A 132 -16.38 13.07 10.26
N PRO A 133 -16.17 12.17 11.24
CA PRO A 133 -17.16 11.17 11.63
C PRO A 133 -18.45 11.80 12.16
N GLU A 134 -19.45 10.97 12.36
CA GLU A 134 -20.70 11.37 13.03
C GLU A 134 -20.43 11.78 14.48
N GLN A 135 -21.14 12.78 15.00
CA GLN A 135 -20.93 13.30 16.37
C GLN A 135 -21.10 12.22 17.45
N ALA A 136 -21.96 11.23 17.21
CA ALA A 136 -22.17 10.11 18.13
C ALA A 136 -21.04 9.07 18.13
N ASN A 137 -20.07 9.17 17.21
CA ASN A 137 -18.92 8.27 17.16
C ASN A 137 -17.81 8.80 18.09
N LEU A 138 -17.22 7.94 18.91
CA LEU A 138 -16.12 8.32 19.82
C LEU A 138 -14.92 8.94 19.09
N ALA A 139 -14.68 8.58 17.83
CA ALA A 139 -13.61 9.18 17.02
C ALA A 139 -13.87 10.65 16.69
N TYR A 140 -15.11 11.18 16.79
CA TYR A 140 -15.40 12.57 16.47
C TYR A 140 -14.62 13.54 17.34
N SER A 141 -14.61 13.31 18.67
CA SER A 141 -13.89 14.15 19.62
C SER A 141 -12.36 14.08 19.41
N LEU A 142 -11.83 12.90 19.05
CA LEU A 142 -10.41 12.71 18.78
C LEU A 142 -9.98 13.45 17.50
N ILE A 143 -10.81 13.42 16.46
CA ILE A 143 -10.46 13.92 15.12
C ILE A 143 -10.71 15.43 14.99
N LYS A 144 -11.79 15.96 15.57
CA LYS A 144 -12.21 17.36 15.38
C LYS A 144 -11.11 18.35 15.69
N GLY A 145 -10.41 18.19 16.83
CA GLY A 145 -9.33 19.09 17.27
C GLY A 145 -7.98 18.85 16.58
N ALA A 146 -7.86 17.74 15.86
CA ALA A 146 -6.63 17.28 15.20
C ALA A 146 -6.72 17.33 13.66
N SER A 147 -7.84 17.79 13.09
CA SER A 147 -8.10 17.70 11.64
C SER A 147 -7.02 18.42 10.82
N GLU A 148 -6.65 19.63 11.17
CA GLU A 148 -5.64 20.41 10.42
C GLU A 148 -4.24 19.81 10.52
N SER A 149 -3.81 19.40 11.72
CA SER A 149 -2.51 18.79 11.91
C SER A 149 -2.38 17.45 11.16
N THR A 150 -3.46 16.66 11.10
CA THR A 150 -3.46 15.41 10.33
C THR A 150 -3.41 15.64 8.81
N HIS A 151 -4.11 16.66 8.31
CA HIS A 151 -4.02 17.01 6.88
C HIS A 151 -2.65 17.60 6.53
N ARG A 152 -2.08 18.44 7.41
CA ARG A 152 -0.71 18.96 7.25
C ARG A 152 0.33 17.83 7.27
N MET A 153 0.21 16.90 8.20
CA MET A 153 1.07 15.72 8.28
C MET A 153 1.05 14.93 6.96
N ARG A 154 -0.13 14.71 6.42
CA ARG A 154 -0.31 14.01 5.14
C ARG A 154 0.34 14.77 3.97
N ALA A 155 0.17 16.10 3.94
CA ALA A 155 0.78 16.94 2.93
C ALA A 155 2.32 16.90 3.01
N LEU A 156 2.88 16.93 4.23
CA LEU A 156 4.33 16.78 4.48
C LEU A 156 4.86 15.43 4.01
N GLU A 157 4.23 14.31 4.40
CA GLU A 157 4.64 12.97 4.01
C GLU A 157 4.76 12.84 2.48
N ILE A 158 3.71 13.25 1.77
CA ILE A 158 3.67 13.16 0.30
C ILE A 158 4.72 14.07 -0.34
N SER A 159 4.82 15.31 0.14
CA SER A 159 5.77 16.27 -0.40
C SER A 159 7.21 15.86 -0.13
N ALA A 160 7.50 15.26 1.04
CA ALA A 160 8.79 14.67 1.36
C ALA A 160 9.18 13.57 0.35
N CYS A 161 8.21 12.75 -0.04
CA CYS A 161 8.45 11.68 -1.02
C CYS A 161 8.64 12.23 -2.44
N VAL A 162 7.83 13.18 -2.88
CA VAL A 162 7.94 13.78 -4.23
C VAL A 162 9.19 14.64 -4.34
N GLY A 163 9.48 15.50 -3.36
CA GLY A 163 10.71 16.29 -3.32
C GLY A 163 11.96 15.40 -3.23
N GLY A 164 11.90 14.38 -2.37
CA GLY A 164 12.97 13.38 -2.28
C GLY A 164 13.20 12.61 -3.58
N HIS A 165 12.16 12.35 -4.39
CA HIS A 165 12.31 11.77 -5.73
C HIS A 165 13.13 12.68 -6.64
N LEU A 166 12.84 13.98 -6.69
CA LEU A 166 13.60 14.94 -7.49
C LEU A 166 15.05 15.06 -7.00
N ARG A 167 15.28 15.07 -5.68
CA ARG A 167 16.64 15.07 -5.11
C ARG A 167 17.42 13.81 -5.46
N GLN A 168 16.78 12.63 -5.48
CA GLN A 168 17.41 11.40 -5.96
C GLN A 168 17.69 11.43 -7.47
N MET A 169 17.06 12.30 -8.23
CA MET A 169 17.39 12.57 -9.63
C MET A 169 18.43 13.68 -9.81
N GLY A 170 18.97 14.27 -8.74
CA GLY A 170 20.02 15.27 -8.77
C GLY A 170 19.55 16.71 -8.94
N PHE A 171 18.27 17.01 -8.62
CA PHE A 171 17.70 18.37 -8.65
C PHE A 171 17.50 18.90 -7.25
N GLN A 172 17.78 20.18 -7.04
CA GLN A 172 17.55 20.86 -5.78
C GLN A 172 16.03 21.03 -5.54
N THR A 173 15.58 20.83 -4.33
CA THR A 173 14.20 21.04 -3.94
C THR A 173 14.08 21.52 -2.51
N ARG A 174 13.09 22.38 -2.28
CA ARG A 174 12.60 22.74 -0.95
C ARG A 174 11.10 22.55 -0.86
N ILE A 175 10.65 21.99 0.26
CA ILE A 175 9.23 21.75 0.52
C ILE A 175 8.70 22.92 1.38
N HIS A 176 7.51 23.41 1.00
CA HIS A 176 6.81 24.51 1.65
C HIS A 176 5.41 24.03 2.05
N VAL A 177 5.08 24.17 3.33
CA VAL A 177 3.75 23.88 3.89
C VAL A 177 3.42 24.94 4.93
N LEU A 178 2.17 25.07 5.29
CA LEU A 178 1.76 26.03 6.34
C LEU A 178 2.61 25.86 7.61
N GLY A 179 3.16 26.97 8.11
CA GLY A 179 4.08 27.01 9.25
C GLY A 179 5.56 26.71 8.95
N ASN A 180 5.86 26.22 7.73
CA ASN A 180 7.23 25.93 7.26
C ASN A 180 7.36 26.29 5.77
N SER A 181 7.03 27.54 5.41
CA SER A 181 7.11 28.03 4.04
C SER A 181 7.98 29.27 3.94
N LYS A 182 8.73 29.40 2.86
CA LYS A 182 9.35 30.66 2.40
C LYS A 182 8.51 31.29 1.28
N LEU A 183 7.49 30.59 0.75
CA LEU A 183 6.63 31.04 -0.34
C LEU A 183 5.21 31.32 0.15
N ASP A 184 4.55 32.27 -0.50
CA ASP A 184 3.12 32.50 -0.40
C ASP A 184 2.36 31.34 -1.06
N LEU A 185 1.87 30.39 -0.24
CA LEU A 185 1.23 29.17 -0.69
C LEU A 185 -0.05 29.44 -1.50
N ASP A 186 -0.84 30.44 -1.08
CA ASP A 186 -2.07 30.84 -1.75
C ASP A 186 -1.80 31.35 -3.15
N ARG A 187 -0.79 32.21 -3.28
CA ARG A 187 -0.34 32.73 -4.59
C ARG A 187 0.10 31.58 -5.49
N MET A 188 0.90 30.66 -4.97
CA MET A 188 1.37 29.52 -5.75
C MET A 188 0.21 28.64 -6.21
N ALA A 189 -0.84 28.45 -5.40
CA ALA A 189 -2.04 27.70 -5.77
C ALA A 189 -2.85 28.39 -6.89
N VAL A 190 -2.86 29.74 -6.95
CA VAL A 190 -3.47 30.48 -8.06
C VAL A 190 -2.62 30.38 -9.32
N LEU A 191 -1.31 30.66 -9.21
CA LEU A 191 -0.39 30.66 -10.34
C LEU A 191 -0.27 29.31 -11.03
N SER A 192 -0.39 28.22 -10.29
CA SER A 192 -0.37 26.83 -10.84
C SER A 192 -1.69 26.37 -11.45
N GLY A 193 -2.70 27.26 -11.50
CA GLY A 193 -3.99 26.97 -12.10
C GLY A 193 -4.83 25.97 -11.33
N LEU A 194 -4.69 25.89 -10.01
CA LEU A 194 -5.47 25.03 -9.14
C LEU A 194 -6.60 25.74 -8.41
N CYS A 195 -6.41 27.03 -8.10
CA CYS A 195 -7.35 27.84 -7.35
C CYS A 195 -7.65 29.17 -8.04
N VAL A 196 -8.75 29.78 -7.65
CA VAL A 196 -9.10 31.18 -7.97
C VAL A 196 -9.29 31.96 -6.68
N ARG A 197 -8.96 33.26 -6.72
CA ARG A 197 -9.20 34.17 -5.61
C ARG A 197 -10.52 34.92 -5.84
N LYS A 198 -11.44 34.85 -4.87
CA LYS A 198 -12.70 35.59 -4.86
C LYS A 198 -12.90 36.25 -3.50
N ASP A 199 -13.07 37.56 -3.48
CA ASP A 199 -13.30 38.32 -2.24
C ASP A 199 -12.31 37.92 -1.12
N GLU A 200 -11.00 37.87 -1.45
CA GLU A 200 -9.89 37.46 -0.59
C GLU A 200 -9.88 35.98 -0.21
N LEU A 201 -10.91 35.19 -0.54
CA LEU A 201 -10.95 33.75 -0.30
C LEU A 201 -10.29 32.98 -1.44
N LEU A 202 -9.48 31.99 -1.07
CA LEU A 202 -8.89 31.04 -2.01
C LEU A 202 -9.84 29.86 -2.24
N LEU A 203 -10.33 29.69 -3.46
CA LEU A 203 -11.34 28.70 -3.82
C LEU A 203 -10.84 27.74 -4.88
N ASN A 204 -11.00 26.45 -4.61
CA ASN A 204 -10.82 25.41 -5.63
C ASN A 204 -12.17 25.04 -6.26
N PRO A 205 -12.26 24.88 -7.58
CA PRO A 205 -13.54 24.57 -8.27
C PRO A 205 -14.22 23.27 -7.84
N PHE A 206 -13.50 22.34 -7.21
CA PHE A 206 -14.00 21.02 -6.78
C PHE A 206 -14.12 20.84 -5.28
N PHE A 207 -13.23 21.48 -4.49
CA PHE A 207 -13.13 21.31 -3.03
C PHE A 207 -13.65 22.52 -2.25
N GLU A 208 -13.86 23.64 -2.92
CA GLU A 208 -14.13 24.95 -2.28
C GLU A 208 -12.92 25.36 -1.41
N GLU A 209 -13.05 25.50 -0.10
CA GLU A 209 -11.98 25.84 0.85
C GLU A 209 -11.40 24.63 1.59
N LYS A 210 -11.87 23.40 1.27
CA LYS A 210 -11.54 22.17 2.02
C LYS A 210 -10.31 21.45 1.48
N PHE A 211 -9.16 22.07 1.56
CA PHE A 211 -7.89 21.49 1.12
C PHE A 211 -6.72 22.07 1.90
N THR A 212 -5.62 21.31 1.91
CA THR A 212 -4.30 21.79 2.38
C THR A 212 -3.41 21.94 1.16
N ILE A 213 -2.53 22.94 1.18
CA ILE A 213 -1.56 23.26 0.13
C ILE A 213 -0.18 22.78 0.55
N ALA A 214 0.55 22.16 -0.36
CA ALA A 214 2.00 21.98 -0.26
C ALA A 214 2.64 22.37 -1.59
N VAL A 215 3.82 22.96 -1.52
CA VAL A 215 4.59 23.41 -2.68
C VAL A 215 6.00 22.83 -2.59
N ILE A 216 6.53 22.40 -3.73
CA ILE A 216 7.94 22.02 -3.86
C ILE A 216 8.56 23.01 -4.85
N SER A 217 9.44 23.88 -4.36
CA SER A 217 10.27 24.71 -5.23
C SER A 217 11.50 23.93 -5.71
N THR A 218 11.94 24.18 -6.95
CA THR A 218 13.02 23.39 -7.56
C THR A 218 13.73 24.16 -8.68
N ASP A 219 14.98 23.77 -8.95
CA ASP A 219 15.74 24.15 -10.14
C ASP A 219 15.41 23.29 -11.37
N TYR A 220 14.58 22.22 -11.20
CA TYR A 220 14.16 21.35 -12.28
C TYR A 220 13.19 22.06 -13.24
N GLU A 221 13.63 22.34 -14.45
CA GLU A 221 12.81 22.98 -15.46
C GLU A 221 11.68 22.04 -15.93
N LEU A 222 10.44 22.55 -15.88
CA LEU A 222 9.21 21.83 -16.16
C LEU A 222 8.29 22.68 -17.06
N ALA A 223 7.43 22.04 -17.84
CA ALA A 223 6.32 22.74 -18.46
C ALA A 223 5.34 23.25 -17.38
N VAL A 224 4.88 24.49 -17.54
CA VAL A 224 4.00 25.16 -16.58
C VAL A 224 2.54 25.09 -16.99
N ASP A 225 1.64 25.16 -16.04
CA ASP A 225 0.20 25.31 -16.24
C ASP A 225 -0.18 26.80 -16.21
N ASP A 226 -1.12 27.20 -17.04
CA ASP A 226 -1.69 28.55 -16.95
C ASP A 226 -2.68 28.65 -15.78
N PRO A 227 -2.77 29.82 -15.11
CA PRO A 227 -3.77 30.09 -14.07
C PRO A 227 -5.20 29.87 -14.58
N LEU A 228 -6.11 29.57 -13.66
CA LEU A 228 -7.55 29.52 -13.98
C LEU A 228 -8.10 30.93 -14.25
N SER A 229 -9.06 31.02 -15.17
CA SER A 229 -9.82 32.26 -15.35
C SER A 229 -10.56 32.63 -14.04
N PRO A 230 -10.55 33.92 -13.63
CA PRO A 230 -11.22 34.35 -12.41
C PRO A 230 -12.72 34.03 -12.34
N ASN A 231 -13.34 33.87 -13.51
CA ASN A 231 -14.76 33.55 -13.63
C ASN A 231 -15.11 32.08 -13.41
N VAL A 232 -14.11 31.20 -13.21
CA VAL A 232 -14.35 29.79 -12.93
C VAL A 232 -15.09 29.65 -11.61
N GLY A 233 -16.28 29.08 -11.68
CA GLY A 233 -17.09 28.71 -10.53
C GLY A 233 -16.95 27.24 -10.16
N ARG A 234 -17.70 26.82 -9.14
CA ARG A 234 -17.78 25.41 -8.73
C ARG A 234 -18.24 24.52 -9.87
N VAL A 235 -17.50 23.44 -10.13
CA VAL A 235 -17.84 22.47 -11.16
C VAL A 235 -18.97 21.56 -10.68
N LYS A 236 -20.17 21.74 -11.29
CA LYS A 236 -21.38 20.94 -10.97
C LYS A 236 -22.06 20.38 -12.22
N ASN A 237 -21.40 20.38 -13.37
CA ASN A 237 -21.99 20.00 -14.64
C ASN A 237 -22.22 18.47 -14.75
N LEU A 238 -23.05 18.08 -15.75
CA LEU A 238 -23.39 16.69 -16.00
C LEU A 238 -22.17 15.83 -16.37
N SER A 239 -21.17 16.43 -17.04
CA SER A 239 -19.93 15.78 -17.44
C SER A 239 -19.15 15.32 -16.20
N TYR A 240 -18.95 16.22 -15.24
CA TYR A 240 -18.31 15.89 -13.96
C TYR A 240 -19.10 14.82 -13.18
N TRP A 241 -20.43 14.99 -13.09
CA TRP A 241 -21.30 14.05 -12.39
C TRP A 241 -21.19 12.63 -12.96
N ARG A 242 -21.11 12.49 -14.27
CA ARG A 242 -20.97 11.20 -14.98
C ARG A 242 -19.52 10.68 -15.07
N GLY A 243 -18.53 11.45 -14.65
CA GLY A 243 -17.11 11.08 -14.77
C GLY A 243 -16.56 11.15 -16.19
N ILE A 244 -17.19 11.94 -17.08
CA ILE A 244 -16.64 12.23 -18.41
C ILE A 244 -15.43 13.15 -18.21
N ASN A 245 -14.31 12.81 -18.86
CA ASN A 245 -13.02 13.51 -18.74
C ASN A 245 -12.35 13.46 -17.36
N GLY A 246 -12.86 12.68 -16.39
CA GLY A 246 -12.25 12.51 -15.08
C GLY A 246 -12.08 11.03 -14.70
N ALA A 247 -11.26 10.75 -13.72
CA ALA A 247 -11.02 9.38 -13.23
C ALA A 247 -12.01 8.96 -12.12
N VAL A 248 -12.55 9.93 -11.36
CA VAL A 248 -13.55 9.68 -10.30
C VAL A 248 -14.73 10.63 -10.52
N SER A 249 -15.92 10.04 -10.72
CA SER A 249 -17.14 10.82 -10.97
C SER A 249 -17.67 11.51 -9.72
N GLY A 250 -18.38 12.62 -9.91
CA GLY A 250 -19.13 13.28 -8.83
C GLY A 250 -20.14 12.34 -8.17
N ARG A 251 -20.70 11.40 -8.93
CA ARG A 251 -21.60 10.34 -8.45
C ARG A 251 -20.92 9.38 -7.48
N GLU A 252 -19.71 8.92 -7.81
CA GLU A 252 -18.92 8.08 -6.90
C GLU A 252 -18.51 8.84 -5.63
N ARG A 253 -18.09 10.10 -5.78
CA ARG A 253 -17.76 10.96 -4.62
C ARG A 253 -18.96 11.14 -3.69
N ALA A 254 -20.15 11.40 -4.25
CA ALA A 254 -21.37 11.52 -3.47
C ALA A 254 -21.78 10.20 -2.78
N ARG A 255 -21.54 9.04 -3.45
CA ARG A 255 -21.76 7.72 -2.86
C ARG A 255 -20.85 7.50 -1.64
N ARG A 256 -19.57 7.82 -1.77
CA ARG A 256 -18.59 7.69 -0.67
C ARG A 256 -18.97 8.53 0.54
N LYS A 257 -19.39 9.78 0.32
CA LYS A 257 -19.83 10.71 1.38
C LYS A 257 -21.10 10.26 2.14
N LYS A 258 -21.90 9.34 1.58
CA LYS A 258 -23.09 8.76 2.24
C LYS A 258 -22.76 7.54 3.10
N ARG A 259 -21.54 7.01 3.05
CA ARG A 259 -21.11 5.90 3.88
C ARG A 259 -20.94 6.36 5.33
N LYS A 260 -21.18 5.46 6.28
CA LYS A 260 -20.85 5.72 7.68
C LYS A 260 -19.35 5.82 7.84
N SER A 261 -18.89 6.59 8.79
CA SER A 261 -17.46 6.84 9.00
C SER A 261 -16.68 5.57 9.30
N TYR A 262 -17.30 4.57 9.93
CA TYR A 262 -16.69 3.27 10.27
C TYR A 262 -16.87 2.20 9.19
N ASP A 263 -17.52 2.53 8.07
CA ASP A 263 -17.65 1.64 6.90
C ASP A 263 -16.63 2.02 5.82
N SER A 264 -15.99 1.02 5.23
CA SER A 264 -15.10 1.27 4.10
C SER A 264 -15.85 1.82 2.88
N ARG A 265 -15.12 2.39 1.93
CA ARG A 265 -15.70 2.81 0.65
C ARG A 265 -16.31 1.65 -0.16
N TYR A 266 -15.95 0.42 0.14
CA TYR A 266 -16.50 -0.80 -0.44
C TYR A 266 -17.55 -1.44 0.47
N PRO A 267 -18.58 -2.11 -0.08
CA PRO A 267 -19.68 -2.67 0.71
C PRO A 267 -19.30 -4.00 1.39
N MET A 268 -18.30 -3.98 2.25
CA MET A 268 -17.82 -5.16 3.00
C MET A 268 -18.89 -5.76 3.92
N GLU A 269 -19.85 -4.96 4.36
CA GLU A 269 -20.99 -5.39 5.18
C GLU A 269 -21.96 -6.34 4.46
N THR A 270 -21.95 -6.35 3.12
CA THR A 270 -22.78 -7.26 2.31
C THR A 270 -22.15 -8.63 2.09
N VAL A 271 -20.87 -8.79 2.41
CA VAL A 271 -20.16 -10.05 2.20
C VAL A 271 -20.52 -11.03 3.30
N LYS A 272 -20.78 -12.29 2.93
CA LYS A 272 -21.12 -13.34 3.90
C LYS A 272 -20.01 -13.53 4.91
N ARG A 273 -20.38 -13.45 6.21
CA ARG A 273 -19.50 -13.75 7.33
C ARG A 273 -19.63 -15.22 7.73
N VAL A 274 -18.52 -15.80 8.15
CA VAL A 274 -18.38 -17.19 8.62
C VAL A 274 -17.59 -17.22 9.93
N ASP A 275 -17.66 -18.31 10.68
CA ASP A 275 -17.00 -18.39 11.98
C ASP A 275 -15.50 -18.70 11.85
N ARG A 276 -15.08 -19.32 10.77
CA ARG A 276 -13.67 -19.64 10.47
C ARG A 276 -13.35 -19.29 9.03
N PRO A 277 -12.07 -19.00 8.70
CA PRO A 277 -11.63 -18.86 7.31
C PRO A 277 -12.05 -20.03 6.43
N THR A 278 -12.32 -19.78 5.15
CA THR A 278 -12.72 -20.81 4.18
C THR A 278 -11.59 -21.79 3.84
N THR A 279 -10.37 -21.43 4.11
CA THR A 279 -9.20 -22.33 4.10
C THR A 279 -9.21 -23.18 5.37
N LEU A 280 -9.00 -24.48 5.27
CA LEU A 280 -8.81 -25.35 6.43
C LEU A 280 -7.52 -24.95 7.17
N ILE A 281 -7.65 -24.68 8.47
CA ILE A 281 -6.54 -24.39 9.36
C ILE A 281 -6.65 -25.32 10.58
N LEU A 282 -5.62 -26.13 10.77
CA LEU A 282 -5.45 -26.99 11.93
C LEU A 282 -4.60 -26.18 12.94
N ASP A 283 -5.25 -25.37 13.78
CA ASP A 283 -4.61 -24.34 14.61
C ASP A 283 -3.46 -24.88 15.48
N ASP A 284 -3.63 -26.08 16.03
CA ASP A 284 -2.63 -26.73 16.89
C ASP A 284 -1.39 -27.20 16.12
N GLU A 285 -1.51 -27.40 14.80
CA GLU A 285 -0.44 -27.84 13.93
C GLU A 285 0.33 -26.68 13.29
N VAL A 286 -0.18 -25.45 13.39
CA VAL A 286 0.51 -24.29 12.81
C VAL A 286 1.63 -23.82 13.73
N PRO A 287 2.90 -23.92 13.30
CA PRO A 287 4.03 -23.51 14.13
C PRO A 287 4.15 -21.98 14.21
N ARG A 288 4.72 -21.48 15.29
CA ARG A 288 5.34 -20.14 15.31
C ARG A 288 6.72 -20.26 14.66
N VAL A 289 6.98 -19.44 13.65
CA VAL A 289 8.24 -19.48 12.90
C VAL A 289 9.15 -18.29 13.28
N PRO A 290 10.49 -18.47 13.27
CA PRO A 290 11.39 -17.34 13.50
C PRO A 290 11.46 -16.42 12.27
N LYS A 291 11.73 -15.13 12.46
CA LYS A 291 11.98 -14.20 11.33
C LYS A 291 13.11 -14.66 10.43
N ARG A 292 14.15 -15.31 10.97
CA ARG A 292 15.30 -15.90 10.26
C ARG A 292 14.86 -16.85 9.12
N ALA A 293 13.69 -17.47 9.24
CA ALA A 293 13.13 -18.39 8.24
C ALA A 293 12.49 -17.68 7.03
N ALA A 294 12.23 -16.38 7.09
CA ALA A 294 11.64 -15.61 5.99
C ALA A 294 12.59 -15.54 4.78
N PHE A 295 12.10 -15.83 3.56
CA PHE A 295 12.99 -15.96 2.39
C PHE A 295 13.69 -14.68 1.97
N PHE A 296 13.12 -13.52 2.22
CA PHE A 296 13.84 -12.25 2.00
C PHE A 296 14.93 -12.02 3.03
N GLU A 297 14.73 -12.47 4.27
CA GLU A 297 15.76 -12.49 5.30
C GLU A 297 16.86 -13.50 4.94
N ARG A 298 16.48 -14.71 4.55
CA ARG A 298 17.41 -15.72 4.05
C ARG A 298 18.28 -15.23 2.90
N ALA A 299 17.69 -14.43 1.98
CA ALA A 299 18.44 -13.81 0.89
C ALA A 299 19.47 -12.78 1.39
N LEU A 300 19.09 -11.97 2.39
CA LEU A 300 19.98 -10.99 3.01
C LEU A 300 21.16 -11.67 3.72
N GLN A 301 20.89 -12.80 4.36
CA GLN A 301 21.88 -13.60 5.09
C GLN A 301 22.77 -14.48 4.17
N GLY A 302 22.58 -14.43 2.85
CA GLY A 302 23.39 -15.16 1.87
C GLY A 302 22.92 -16.59 1.55
N ASP A 303 21.85 -17.09 2.18
CA ASP A 303 21.34 -18.46 2.01
C ASP A 303 20.95 -18.77 0.55
N LEU A 304 20.61 -17.76 -0.25
CA LEU A 304 20.25 -17.89 -1.67
C LEU A 304 21.45 -17.63 -2.61
N GLY A 305 22.65 -17.49 -2.06
CA GLY A 305 23.90 -17.22 -2.79
C GLY A 305 24.18 -15.73 -3.01
N GLU A 306 25.43 -15.42 -3.35
CA GLU A 306 26.00 -14.06 -3.40
C GLU A 306 25.22 -13.08 -4.28
N LYS A 307 24.79 -13.51 -5.48
CA LYS A 307 24.01 -12.65 -6.38
C LYS A 307 22.71 -12.22 -5.74
N ALA A 308 21.97 -13.14 -5.11
CA ALA A 308 20.72 -12.82 -4.45
C ALA A 308 20.91 -11.93 -3.23
N GLN A 309 22.00 -12.13 -2.48
CA GLN A 309 22.36 -11.30 -1.32
C GLN A 309 22.66 -9.86 -1.76
N ARG A 310 23.53 -9.65 -2.75
CA ARG A 310 23.83 -8.33 -3.30
C ARG A 310 22.59 -7.62 -3.81
N GLU A 311 21.78 -8.30 -4.61
CA GLU A 311 20.54 -7.71 -5.15
C GLU A 311 19.48 -7.48 -4.08
N ARG A 312 19.47 -8.24 -2.97
CA ARG A 312 18.58 -8.00 -1.84
C ARG A 312 18.88 -6.68 -1.14
N THR A 313 20.12 -6.27 -1.02
CA THR A 313 20.48 -4.97 -0.43
C THR A 313 19.94 -3.80 -1.27
N ARG A 314 19.87 -3.94 -2.60
CA ARG A 314 19.36 -2.94 -3.55
C ARG A 314 17.85 -3.03 -3.80
N PHE A 315 17.23 -4.14 -3.45
CA PHE A 315 15.86 -4.48 -3.84
C PHE A 315 14.82 -3.38 -3.52
N SER A 316 14.94 -2.74 -2.38
CA SER A 316 13.97 -1.76 -1.90
C SER A 316 14.16 -0.35 -2.48
N PHE A 317 15.28 -0.08 -3.15
CA PHE A 317 15.62 1.27 -3.61
C PHE A 317 16.21 1.34 -5.03
N LYS A 318 15.91 0.38 -5.88
CA LYS A 318 16.37 0.38 -7.28
C LYS A 318 15.86 1.56 -8.11
N HIS A 319 14.71 2.13 -7.78
CA HIS A 319 14.16 3.30 -8.45
C HIS A 319 14.29 4.55 -7.56
N PRO A 320 14.58 5.77 -8.11
CA PRO A 320 14.74 7.00 -7.32
C PRO A 320 13.58 7.27 -6.35
N LEU A 321 12.33 7.14 -6.81
CA LEU A 321 11.17 7.29 -5.95
C LEU A 321 11.13 6.23 -4.84
N SER A 322 11.53 5.00 -5.12
CA SER A 322 11.56 3.93 -4.09
C SER A 322 12.56 4.25 -2.97
N MET A 323 13.70 4.84 -3.30
CA MET A 323 14.68 5.30 -2.32
C MET A 323 14.12 6.41 -1.43
N SER A 324 13.45 7.40 -2.04
CA SER A 324 12.78 8.48 -1.29
C SER A 324 11.76 7.92 -0.30
N LEU A 325 10.87 7.05 -0.74
CA LEU A 325 9.86 6.38 0.10
C LEU A 325 10.51 5.60 1.25
N LEU A 326 11.59 4.88 0.98
CA LEU A 326 12.30 4.07 1.98
C LEU A 326 12.92 4.92 3.09
N LYS A 327 13.47 6.11 2.77
CA LYS A 327 13.99 7.04 3.78
C LYS A 327 12.89 7.44 4.77
N VAL A 328 11.71 7.83 4.27
CA VAL A 328 10.57 8.22 5.09
C VAL A 328 10.03 7.04 5.91
N ILE A 329 9.91 5.83 5.32
CA ILE A 329 9.51 4.62 6.05
C ILE A 329 10.45 4.34 7.21
N ARG A 330 11.77 4.38 6.97
CA ARG A 330 12.78 4.11 7.99
C ARG A 330 12.75 5.10 9.15
N SER A 331 12.42 6.37 8.89
CA SER A 331 12.32 7.37 9.94
C SER A 331 11.19 7.10 10.94
N MET A 332 10.16 6.35 10.55
CA MET A 332 9.03 5.97 11.40
C MET A 332 9.28 4.71 12.25
N VAL A 333 10.27 3.89 11.91
CA VAL A 333 10.52 2.60 12.61
C VAL A 333 10.76 2.77 14.13
N PRO A 334 11.55 3.74 14.60
CA PRO A 334 11.76 3.95 16.05
C PRO A 334 10.48 4.30 16.82
N TYR A 335 9.42 4.74 16.14
CA TYR A 335 8.16 5.18 16.75
C TYR A 335 7.04 4.13 16.67
N GLN A 336 7.34 2.91 16.23
CA GLN A 336 6.36 1.84 16.12
C GLN A 336 5.80 1.38 17.47
N GLY A 337 6.60 1.40 18.51
CA GLY A 337 6.23 1.17 19.91
C GLY A 337 6.59 2.37 20.77
N GLY A 338 6.38 2.26 22.07
CA GLY A 338 6.72 3.30 23.03
C GLY A 338 5.99 3.14 24.36
N GLU A 339 6.27 4.05 25.27
CA GLU A 339 5.62 4.09 26.58
C GLU A 339 4.13 4.40 26.46
N THR A 340 3.34 3.86 27.37
CA THR A 340 1.90 4.07 27.48
C THR A 340 1.62 5.04 28.62
N ALA A 341 0.83 6.07 28.36
CA ALA A 341 0.47 7.05 29.40
C ALA A 341 -0.39 6.41 30.49
N HIS A 342 -0.13 6.78 31.74
CA HIS A 342 -0.86 6.24 32.89
C HIS A 342 -1.98 7.12 33.42
N SER A 343 -2.10 8.37 32.92
CA SER A 343 -2.96 9.41 33.50
C SER A 343 -4.16 9.82 32.61
N PHE A 344 -4.39 9.16 31.48
CA PHE A 344 -5.51 9.51 30.60
C PHE A 344 -6.84 8.97 31.15
N ASP A 345 -7.88 9.80 31.21
CA ASP A 345 -9.25 9.37 31.54
C ASP A 345 -9.90 8.71 30.31
N ASN A 346 -9.88 7.36 30.29
CA ASN A 346 -10.38 6.54 29.18
C ASN A 346 -11.78 5.95 29.44
N LYS A 347 -12.58 6.57 30.32
CA LYS A 347 -13.90 6.06 30.72
C LYS A 347 -14.85 5.82 29.55
N ASP A 348 -14.72 6.56 28.47
CA ASP A 348 -15.56 6.41 27.28
C ASP A 348 -15.21 5.17 26.47
N PHE A 349 -13.98 4.64 26.58
CA PHE A 349 -13.48 3.49 25.82
C PHE A 349 -13.68 2.14 26.55
N ARG A 350 -14.84 1.95 27.19
CA ARG A 350 -15.18 0.70 27.90
C ARG A 350 -15.97 -0.29 27.06
N ASN A 351 -16.68 0.19 26.03
CA ASN A 351 -17.52 -0.66 25.19
C ASN A 351 -16.75 -1.14 23.95
N PRO A 352 -16.42 -2.45 23.83
CA PRO A 352 -15.66 -2.98 22.71
C PRO A 352 -16.29 -2.72 21.34
N ALA A 353 -17.63 -2.63 21.24
CA ALA A 353 -18.31 -2.39 19.97
C ALA A 353 -18.18 -0.93 19.53
N GLU A 354 -18.28 0.03 20.44
CA GLU A 354 -18.10 1.45 20.13
C GLU A 354 -16.60 1.76 19.87
N ASN A 355 -15.70 1.14 20.62
CA ASN A 355 -14.27 1.22 20.36
C ASN A 355 -13.93 0.74 18.94
N ALA A 356 -14.49 -0.39 18.52
CA ALA A 356 -14.25 -0.92 17.17
C ALA A 356 -14.75 0.05 16.07
N LYS A 357 -15.89 0.71 16.26
CA LYS A 357 -16.39 1.75 15.34
C LYS A 357 -15.46 2.96 15.32
N ALA A 358 -15.01 3.41 16.48
CA ALA A 358 -14.11 4.57 16.61
C ALA A 358 -12.76 4.30 15.90
N ILE A 359 -12.15 3.14 16.15
CA ILE A 359 -10.88 2.75 15.54
C ILE A 359 -11.00 2.61 14.02
N LYS A 360 -12.09 2.03 13.52
CA LYS A 360 -12.37 1.99 12.06
C LYS A 360 -12.56 3.38 11.48
N SER A 361 -13.32 4.25 12.15
CA SER A 361 -13.49 5.64 11.70
C SER A 361 -12.18 6.40 11.65
N LEU A 362 -11.34 6.25 12.68
CA LEU A 362 -10.02 6.86 12.72
C LEU A 362 -9.12 6.35 11.59
N SER A 363 -9.10 5.02 11.35
CA SER A 363 -8.30 4.43 10.28
C SER A 363 -8.73 4.92 8.89
N TYR A 364 -10.04 5.06 8.65
CA TYR A 364 -10.56 5.57 7.37
C TYR A 364 -10.36 7.08 7.22
N PHE A 365 -10.45 7.85 8.30
CA PHE A 365 -10.11 9.27 8.30
C PHE A 365 -8.65 9.49 7.91
N LEU A 366 -7.74 8.69 8.45
CA LEU A 366 -6.31 8.70 8.12
C LEU A 366 -6.01 8.10 6.73
N GLY A 367 -6.97 7.46 6.05
CA GLY A 367 -6.87 7.03 4.66
C GLY A 367 -6.63 5.54 4.41
N SER A 368 -6.93 4.67 5.37
CA SER A 368 -7.03 3.24 5.11
C SER A 368 -8.14 2.93 4.09
N ASP A 369 -7.93 1.98 3.21
CA ASP A 369 -8.96 1.56 2.24
C ASP A 369 -9.95 0.55 2.84
N LEU A 370 -9.47 -0.35 3.68
CA LEU A 370 -10.22 -1.41 4.32
C LEU A 370 -9.63 -1.70 5.71
N THR A 371 -10.50 -1.83 6.72
CA THR A 371 -10.08 -2.12 8.09
C THR A 371 -10.93 -3.22 8.69
N GLY A 372 -10.27 -4.20 9.32
CA GLY A 372 -10.89 -5.28 10.07
C GLY A 372 -10.15 -5.52 11.38
N ILE A 373 -10.82 -6.17 12.33
CA ILE A 373 -10.30 -6.41 13.69
C ILE A 373 -10.41 -7.89 14.01
N CYS A 374 -9.34 -8.47 14.57
CA CYS A 374 -9.36 -9.86 15.07
C CYS A 374 -8.63 -10.00 16.41
N GLU A 375 -8.85 -11.10 17.11
CA GLU A 375 -7.89 -11.60 18.10
C GLU A 375 -6.69 -12.17 17.35
N ILE A 376 -5.51 -12.08 17.96
CA ILE A 376 -4.28 -12.54 17.34
C ILE A 376 -4.09 -14.02 17.65
N PRO A 377 -4.23 -14.93 16.66
CA PRO A 377 -3.99 -16.35 16.92
C PRO A 377 -2.51 -16.58 17.26
N ARG A 378 -2.23 -17.60 18.09
CA ARG A 378 -0.89 -17.94 18.58
C ARG A 378 0.17 -17.96 17.46
N TYR A 379 -0.14 -18.62 16.38
CA TYR A 379 0.76 -18.83 15.24
C TYR A 379 0.96 -17.59 14.35
N ALA A 380 0.23 -16.50 14.58
CA ALA A 380 0.49 -15.24 13.89
C ALA A 380 1.68 -14.48 14.51
N TRP A 381 2.10 -14.80 15.73
CA TRP A 381 3.31 -14.25 16.31
C TRP A 381 4.55 -15.01 15.81
N TYR A 382 5.60 -14.30 15.44
CA TYR A 382 6.91 -14.91 15.25
C TYR A 382 7.37 -15.54 16.58
N SER A 383 8.16 -16.62 16.50
CA SER A 383 8.75 -17.22 17.70
C SER A 383 9.97 -16.46 18.19
N HIS A 384 10.75 -15.90 17.26
CA HIS A 384 11.97 -15.17 17.53
C HIS A 384 12.07 -13.95 16.61
N LYS A 385 12.69 -12.90 17.10
CA LYS A 385 13.05 -11.69 16.35
C LYS A 385 14.15 -11.99 15.32
N GLU A 386 14.49 -10.97 14.54
CA GLU A 386 15.57 -11.05 13.53
C GLU A 386 16.95 -11.33 14.14
N ASN A 387 17.19 -10.84 15.35
CA ASN A 387 18.42 -11.05 16.12
C ASN A 387 18.47 -12.38 16.88
N GLY A 388 17.48 -13.26 16.72
CA GLY A 388 17.41 -14.56 17.36
C GLY A 388 16.83 -14.56 18.79
N GLU A 389 16.43 -13.39 19.33
CA GLU A 389 15.80 -13.31 20.64
C GLU A 389 14.40 -13.91 20.62
N PRO A 390 13.99 -14.70 21.63
CA PRO A 390 12.61 -15.16 21.77
C PRO A 390 11.64 -14.00 21.82
N LEU A 391 10.45 -14.19 21.25
CA LEU A 391 9.41 -13.18 21.21
C LEU A 391 8.17 -13.67 21.97
N ASP A 392 7.81 -12.96 23.03
CA ASP A 392 6.56 -13.19 23.75
C ASP A 392 5.37 -12.53 23.06
N ARG A 393 4.19 -13.08 23.28
CA ARG A 393 2.93 -12.49 22.86
C ARG A 393 2.52 -11.41 23.85
N TYR A 394 2.32 -10.18 23.41
CA TYR A 394 2.12 -9.05 24.32
C TYR A 394 0.81 -8.27 24.10
N HIS A 395 0.08 -8.49 23.00
CA HIS A 395 -1.23 -7.88 22.73
C HIS A 395 -2.28 -8.93 22.34
N LYS A 396 -3.52 -8.67 22.69
CA LYS A 396 -4.66 -9.55 22.35
C LYS A 396 -5.25 -9.26 20.98
N TYR A 397 -5.38 -8.00 20.61
CA TYR A 397 -6.14 -7.58 19.41
C TYR A 397 -5.22 -7.04 18.32
N ALA A 398 -5.64 -7.29 17.07
CA ALA A 398 -5.05 -6.70 15.87
C ALA A 398 -6.09 -5.90 15.10
N VAL A 399 -5.77 -4.64 14.80
CA VAL A 399 -6.46 -3.80 13.82
C VAL A 399 -5.68 -3.95 12.52
N VAL A 400 -6.29 -4.61 11.54
CA VAL A 400 -5.68 -4.95 10.26
C VAL A 400 -6.20 -3.99 9.21
N MET A 401 -5.29 -3.28 8.55
CA MET A 401 -5.62 -2.29 7.53
C MET A 401 -5.03 -2.70 6.18
N LEU A 402 -5.81 -2.55 5.11
CA LEU A 402 -5.38 -2.77 3.75
C LEU A 402 -5.25 -1.43 3.03
N ILE A 403 -4.13 -1.25 2.34
CA ILE A 403 -3.80 -0.07 1.54
C ILE A 403 -3.76 -0.46 0.07
N ASP A 404 -4.63 0.13 -0.75
CA ASP A 404 -4.69 -0.12 -2.20
C ASP A 404 -3.42 0.42 -2.89
N GLN A 405 -2.77 -0.42 -3.69
CA GLN A 405 -1.54 -0.07 -4.43
C GLN A 405 -1.79 0.79 -5.69
N GLY A 406 -3.05 1.03 -6.03
CA GLY A 406 -3.43 1.83 -7.21
C GLY A 406 -3.55 1.01 -8.49
N TYR A 407 -4.77 0.98 -9.04
CA TYR A 407 -5.10 0.21 -10.25
C TYR A 407 -4.40 0.75 -11.51
N ASP A 408 -4.42 2.06 -11.72
CA ASP A 408 -3.95 2.66 -12.98
C ASP A 408 -2.43 2.49 -13.19
N THR A 409 -1.61 2.69 -12.15
CA THR A 409 -0.16 2.46 -12.25
C THR A 409 0.15 0.97 -12.47
N MET A 410 -0.59 0.07 -11.82
CA MET A 410 -0.45 -1.36 -12.05
C MET A 410 -0.86 -1.74 -13.49
N GLU A 411 -1.86 -1.09 -14.08
CA GLU A 411 -2.27 -1.28 -15.46
C GLU A 411 -1.19 -0.80 -16.45
N GLY A 412 -0.49 0.30 -16.13
CA GLY A 412 0.62 0.82 -16.92
C GLY A 412 1.89 -0.03 -16.90
N ALA A 413 2.06 -0.87 -15.88
CA ALA A 413 3.23 -1.73 -15.67
C ALA A 413 3.06 -3.11 -16.32
N SER A 414 4.17 -3.83 -16.54
CA SER A 414 4.13 -5.25 -16.91
C SER A 414 3.84 -6.17 -15.69
N GLY A 415 3.96 -5.64 -14.48
CA GLY A 415 3.81 -6.36 -13.22
C GLY A 415 5.14 -6.87 -12.64
N ASP A 416 6.19 -6.93 -13.42
CA ASP A 416 7.54 -7.35 -13.03
C ASP A 416 8.65 -6.39 -13.51
N ASP A 417 8.34 -5.12 -13.68
CA ASP A 417 9.25 -4.01 -13.90
C ASP A 417 9.54 -3.21 -12.61
N TRP A 418 10.44 -2.22 -12.69
CA TRP A 418 10.92 -1.46 -11.51
C TRP A 418 9.81 -0.76 -10.74
N ILE A 419 8.79 -0.25 -11.43
CA ILE A 419 7.67 0.45 -10.80
C ILE A 419 6.86 -0.45 -9.84
N SER A 420 6.89 -1.76 -10.03
CA SER A 420 6.22 -2.71 -9.12
C SER A 420 6.80 -2.69 -7.71
N GLY A 421 8.09 -2.36 -7.58
CA GLY A 421 8.74 -2.08 -6.29
C GLY A 421 8.19 -0.82 -5.64
N VAL A 422 8.11 0.26 -6.41
CA VAL A 422 7.60 1.57 -5.96
C VAL A 422 6.15 1.48 -5.48
N GLN A 423 5.29 0.74 -6.21
CA GLN A 423 3.90 0.50 -5.78
C GLN A 423 3.81 -0.21 -4.42
N SER A 424 4.71 -1.15 -4.18
CA SER A 424 4.78 -1.82 -2.88
C SER A 424 5.22 -0.87 -1.79
N MET A 425 6.26 -0.06 -2.04
CA MET A 425 6.78 0.93 -1.09
C MET A 425 5.75 2.00 -0.72
N ARG A 426 4.97 2.49 -1.69
CA ARG A 426 3.87 3.42 -1.41
C ARG A 426 2.85 2.83 -0.44
N GLY A 427 2.43 1.57 -0.65
CA GLY A 427 1.50 0.90 0.26
C GLY A 427 2.07 0.71 1.67
N TYR A 428 3.36 0.42 1.77
CA TYR A 428 4.06 0.29 3.06
C TYR A 428 4.24 1.62 3.78
N LEU A 429 4.62 2.68 3.07
CA LEU A 429 4.72 4.03 3.61
C LEU A 429 3.40 4.47 4.22
N ARG A 430 2.34 4.42 3.44
CA ARG A 430 1.00 4.84 3.86
C ARG A 430 0.51 4.03 5.05
N GLY A 431 0.72 2.71 5.02
CA GLY A 431 0.38 1.83 6.15
C GLY A 431 1.18 2.17 7.41
N ALA A 432 2.48 2.44 7.28
CA ALA A 432 3.34 2.76 8.42
C ALA A 432 2.91 4.08 9.10
N GLU A 433 2.59 5.12 8.33
CA GLU A 433 2.08 6.38 8.86
C GLU A 433 0.76 6.17 9.61
N ILE A 434 -0.25 5.55 8.97
CA ILE A 434 -1.57 5.34 9.57
C ILE A 434 -1.46 4.54 10.88
N ALA A 435 -0.78 3.39 10.84
CA ALA A 435 -0.65 2.53 12.01
C ALA A 435 0.22 3.17 13.10
N GLY A 436 1.24 3.94 12.72
CA GLY A 436 2.11 4.64 13.66
C GLY A 436 1.38 5.75 14.40
N VAL A 437 0.65 6.62 13.68
CA VAL A 437 -0.15 7.70 14.27
C VAL A 437 -1.26 7.14 15.16
N MET A 438 -1.98 6.09 14.70
CA MET A 438 -2.98 5.42 15.54
C MET A 438 -2.36 4.81 16.80
N GLY A 439 -1.20 4.18 16.67
CA GLY A 439 -0.49 3.59 17.80
C GLY A 439 -0.07 4.63 18.84
N GLU A 440 0.49 5.76 18.40
CA GLU A 440 0.85 6.88 19.29
C GLU A 440 -0.39 7.45 19.98
N THR A 441 -1.47 7.66 19.24
CA THR A 441 -2.76 8.12 19.78
C THR A 441 -3.25 7.19 20.90
N LEU A 442 -3.25 5.86 20.67
CA LEU A 442 -3.71 4.90 21.66
C LEU A 442 -2.80 4.87 22.90
N ARG A 443 -1.47 4.93 22.73
CA ARG A 443 -0.55 4.99 23.86
C ARG A 443 -0.76 6.26 24.70
N SER A 444 -0.98 7.39 24.08
CA SER A 444 -1.33 8.64 24.76
C SER A 444 -2.68 8.55 25.52
N MET A 445 -3.58 7.67 25.05
CA MET A 445 -4.85 7.37 25.73
C MET A 445 -4.76 6.26 26.79
N GLY A 446 -3.58 5.75 27.08
CA GLY A 446 -3.36 4.73 28.11
C GLY A 446 -3.56 3.29 27.64
N PHE A 447 -3.62 3.02 26.33
CA PHE A 447 -3.73 1.68 25.77
C PHE A 447 -2.40 1.27 25.13
N SER A 448 -1.80 0.17 25.60
CA SER A 448 -0.61 -0.37 24.96
C SER A 448 -0.89 -0.68 23.49
N SER A 449 0.02 -0.29 22.63
CA SER A 449 -0.13 -0.51 21.19
C SER A 449 1.20 -0.41 20.44
N ARG A 450 1.32 -1.20 19.36
CA ARG A 450 2.48 -1.20 18.48
C ARG A 450 2.07 -1.36 17.03
N SER A 451 2.59 -0.50 16.17
CA SER A 451 2.44 -0.68 14.72
C SER A 451 3.36 -1.80 14.23
N GLN A 452 2.82 -2.67 13.39
CA GLN A 452 3.48 -3.83 12.80
C GLN A 452 3.57 -3.58 11.30
N THR A 453 4.74 -3.15 10.83
CA THR A 453 4.93 -2.66 9.45
C THR A 453 5.82 -3.59 8.65
N ASN A 454 5.95 -3.34 7.36
CA ASN A 454 6.90 -4.07 6.52
C ASN A 454 8.36 -3.88 6.95
N ALA A 455 8.70 -2.74 7.57
CA ALA A 455 10.06 -2.45 8.02
C ALA A 455 10.40 -3.21 9.30
N ASP A 456 9.43 -3.32 10.21
CA ASP A 456 9.57 -4.13 11.42
C ASP A 456 8.20 -4.63 11.91
N SER A 457 8.06 -5.94 12.05
CA SER A 457 6.84 -6.60 12.52
C SER A 457 7.17 -7.83 13.37
N ASP A 458 6.43 -8.02 14.45
CA ASP A 458 6.48 -9.19 15.31
C ASP A 458 5.39 -10.22 14.95
N VAL A 459 4.53 -9.89 13.96
CA VAL A 459 3.41 -10.75 13.56
C VAL A 459 3.40 -11.04 12.06
N LEU A 460 2.87 -12.21 11.71
CA LEU A 460 2.54 -12.59 10.33
C LEU A 460 1.19 -11.97 9.93
N HIS A 461 1.16 -11.20 8.86
CA HIS A 461 -0.03 -10.48 8.44
C HIS A 461 -1.10 -11.36 7.79
N ILE A 462 -0.72 -12.41 7.05
CA ILE A 462 -1.67 -13.26 6.31
C ILE A 462 -2.74 -13.89 7.21
N PRO A 463 -2.39 -14.55 8.33
CA PRO A 463 -3.39 -15.04 9.28
C PRO A 463 -4.34 -13.95 9.77
N LEU A 464 -3.78 -12.77 10.10
CA LEU A 464 -4.56 -11.66 10.64
C LEU A 464 -5.56 -11.09 9.61
N VAL A 465 -5.18 -10.99 8.32
CA VAL A 465 -6.08 -10.56 7.25
C VAL A 465 -7.26 -11.53 7.08
N LEU A 466 -7.02 -12.85 7.22
CA LEU A 466 -8.05 -13.89 7.16
C LEU A 466 -9.02 -13.76 8.35
N TRP A 467 -8.49 -13.71 9.57
CA TRP A 467 -9.30 -13.63 10.79
C TRP A 467 -10.02 -12.29 10.96
N ALA A 468 -9.45 -11.19 10.49
CA ALA A 468 -10.10 -9.88 10.46
C ALA A 468 -11.20 -9.77 9.38
N GLY A 469 -11.46 -10.83 8.61
CA GLY A 469 -12.52 -10.89 7.61
C GLY A 469 -12.32 -9.93 6.44
N LEU A 470 -11.08 -9.74 6.01
CA LEU A 470 -10.72 -8.86 4.91
C LEU A 470 -10.51 -9.60 3.58
N GLY A 471 -10.47 -10.93 3.58
CA GLY A 471 -10.33 -11.73 2.37
C GLY A 471 -10.24 -13.23 2.61
N GLU A 472 -9.99 -13.97 1.54
CA GLU A 472 -9.76 -15.42 1.54
C GLU A 472 -8.39 -15.74 0.93
N LEU A 473 -7.78 -16.86 1.33
CA LEU A 473 -6.48 -17.30 0.80
C LEU A 473 -6.63 -17.77 -0.64
N SER A 474 -5.71 -17.38 -1.52
CA SER A 474 -5.83 -17.59 -2.98
C SER A 474 -4.87 -18.63 -3.55
N ARG A 475 -5.05 -18.98 -4.84
CA ARG A 475 -4.09 -19.81 -5.60
C ARG A 475 -2.70 -19.15 -5.74
N ILE A 476 -2.60 -17.83 -5.65
CA ILE A 476 -1.28 -17.17 -5.64
C ILE A 476 -0.41 -17.73 -4.49
N GLY A 477 -1.06 -18.33 -3.50
CA GLY A 477 -0.44 -18.84 -2.28
C GLY A 477 0.01 -17.69 -1.39
N GLU A 478 0.20 -17.87 -0.11
CA GLU A 478 0.66 -16.83 0.82
C GLU A 478 0.18 -15.39 0.50
N LEU A 479 -0.97 -15.27 -0.15
CA LEU A 479 -1.61 -14.03 -0.52
C LEU A 479 -3.14 -14.15 -0.41
N VAL A 480 -3.72 -13.22 0.33
CA VAL A 480 -5.16 -13.08 0.50
C VAL A 480 -5.73 -12.17 -0.59
N LEU A 481 -6.91 -12.51 -1.09
CA LEU A 481 -7.67 -11.65 -2.01
C LEU A 481 -8.91 -11.10 -1.32
N ASN A 482 -9.14 -9.81 -1.54
CA ASN A 482 -10.36 -9.13 -1.12
C ASN A 482 -11.38 -9.12 -2.28
N PRO A 483 -12.70 -9.21 -2.02
CA PRO A 483 -13.72 -9.25 -3.08
C PRO A 483 -13.79 -7.99 -3.96
N PHE A 484 -13.27 -6.84 -3.50
CA PHE A 484 -13.40 -5.56 -4.20
C PHE A 484 -12.09 -5.03 -4.77
N VAL A 485 -10.98 -5.18 -4.05
CA VAL A 485 -9.64 -4.75 -4.50
C VAL A 485 -8.81 -5.91 -5.05
N GLY A 486 -9.31 -7.13 -4.94
CA GLY A 486 -8.56 -8.31 -5.35
C GLY A 486 -7.25 -8.44 -4.58
N PRO A 487 -6.14 -8.75 -5.27
CA PRO A 487 -4.81 -8.88 -4.66
C PRO A 487 -4.05 -7.54 -4.51
N ARG A 488 -4.61 -6.43 -4.97
CA ARG A 488 -3.94 -5.13 -5.16
C ARG A 488 -3.78 -4.32 -3.87
N PHE A 489 -3.32 -4.92 -2.79
CA PHE A 489 -3.14 -4.20 -1.54
C PHE A 489 -1.85 -4.58 -0.81
N LYS A 490 -1.45 -3.73 0.12
CA LYS A 490 -0.52 -4.05 1.20
C LYS A 490 -1.27 -3.99 2.52
N SER A 491 -0.88 -4.86 3.44
CA SER A 491 -1.42 -4.87 4.81
C SER A 491 -0.44 -4.20 5.77
N VAL A 492 -1.01 -3.49 6.72
CA VAL A 492 -0.35 -3.04 7.94
C VAL A 492 -1.22 -3.43 9.13
N VAL A 493 -0.61 -3.69 10.25
CA VAL A 493 -1.32 -4.11 11.46
C VAL A 493 -0.95 -3.19 12.61
N LEU A 494 -1.94 -2.84 13.43
CA LEU A 494 -1.75 -2.24 14.73
C LEU A 494 -2.18 -3.26 15.78
N THR A 495 -1.25 -3.71 16.62
CA THR A 495 -1.57 -4.59 17.75
C THR A 495 -1.81 -3.76 19.01
N THR A 496 -2.79 -4.14 19.85
CA THR A 496 -3.19 -3.37 21.03
C THR A 496 -3.90 -4.23 22.06
N ASP A 497 -3.93 -3.74 23.30
CA ASP A 497 -4.73 -4.28 24.40
C ASP A 497 -6.08 -3.54 24.58
N LEU A 498 -6.35 -2.46 23.81
CA LEU A 498 -7.66 -1.84 23.79
C LEU A 498 -8.76 -2.88 23.53
N PRO A 499 -9.78 -3.01 24.40
CA PRO A 499 -10.87 -3.95 24.19
C PRO A 499 -11.65 -3.63 22.91
N LEU A 500 -11.64 -4.55 21.95
CA LEU A 500 -12.26 -4.37 20.64
C LEU A 500 -13.24 -5.51 20.31
N LYS A 501 -14.37 -5.15 19.71
CA LYS A 501 -15.25 -6.15 19.08
C LYS A 501 -14.60 -6.62 17.77
N VAL A 502 -14.37 -7.92 17.67
CA VAL A 502 -13.73 -8.55 16.51
C VAL A 502 -14.73 -8.72 15.34
N ASP A 503 -14.22 -8.67 14.14
CA ASP A 503 -14.94 -9.05 12.93
C ASP A 503 -14.86 -10.57 12.73
N LYS A 504 -15.75 -11.10 11.88
CA LYS A 504 -15.73 -12.51 11.48
C LYS A 504 -15.08 -12.66 10.10
N PRO A 505 -14.41 -13.78 9.83
CA PRO A 505 -13.93 -14.16 8.49
C PRO A 505 -15.06 -14.07 7.45
N ILE A 506 -14.66 -13.97 6.19
CA ILE A 506 -15.60 -13.87 5.07
C ILE A 506 -15.53 -15.09 4.14
N ASP A 507 -16.65 -15.32 3.44
CA ASP A 507 -16.78 -16.29 2.38
C ASP A 507 -17.45 -15.62 1.17
N PHE A 508 -16.64 -15.23 0.18
CA PHE A 508 -17.16 -14.77 -1.12
C PHE A 508 -16.93 -15.80 -2.23
N GLY A 509 -16.55 -17.04 -1.85
CA GLY A 509 -16.38 -18.20 -2.72
C GLY A 509 -15.12 -18.11 -3.58
N LEU A 510 -14.04 -17.56 -3.03
CA LEU A 510 -12.75 -17.48 -3.72
C LEU A 510 -12.15 -18.85 -4.00
N GLN A 511 -12.38 -19.83 -3.10
CA GLN A 511 -11.79 -21.16 -3.23
C GLN A 511 -12.19 -21.80 -4.59
N TYR A 512 -13.50 -21.80 -4.88
CA TYR A 512 -14.01 -22.30 -6.17
C TYR A 512 -13.48 -21.46 -7.35
N PHE A 513 -13.43 -20.13 -7.20
CA PHE A 513 -12.92 -19.25 -8.25
C PHE A 513 -11.46 -19.58 -8.59
N CYS A 514 -10.60 -19.64 -7.58
CA CYS A 514 -9.17 -19.91 -7.77
C CYS A 514 -8.89 -21.32 -8.31
N GLU A 515 -9.70 -22.30 -7.94
CA GLU A 515 -9.58 -23.68 -8.44
C GLU A 515 -9.81 -23.77 -9.95
N ASN A 516 -10.65 -22.91 -10.50
CA ASN A 516 -11.09 -22.97 -11.90
C ASN A 516 -10.52 -21.86 -12.80
N CYS A 517 -9.82 -20.85 -12.24
CA CYS A 517 -9.38 -19.69 -13.01
C CYS A 517 -8.00 -19.88 -13.66
N HIS A 518 -7.00 -20.36 -12.95
CA HIS A 518 -5.63 -20.64 -13.38
C HIS A 518 -4.85 -19.50 -14.07
N LYS A 519 -5.32 -18.24 -14.02
CA LYS A 519 -4.66 -17.16 -14.73
C LYS A 519 -3.35 -16.72 -14.07
N CYS A 520 -3.27 -16.74 -12.73
CA CYS A 520 -2.07 -16.31 -11.99
C CYS A 520 -0.91 -17.30 -12.10
N ASP A 521 -1.19 -18.60 -12.13
CA ASP A 521 -0.19 -19.65 -12.27
C ASP A 521 0.29 -19.76 -13.72
N ARG A 522 -0.62 -19.66 -14.72
CA ARG A 522 -0.27 -19.57 -16.13
C ARG A 522 0.68 -18.41 -16.43
N GLU A 523 0.41 -17.22 -15.86
CA GLU A 523 1.18 -16.01 -16.15
C GLU A 523 2.42 -15.82 -15.24
N CYS A 524 2.69 -16.74 -14.32
CA CYS A 524 3.83 -16.62 -13.42
C CYS A 524 5.16 -16.66 -14.21
N PRO A 525 6.01 -15.62 -14.17
CA PRO A 525 7.21 -15.55 -15.01
C PRO A 525 8.30 -16.54 -14.62
N CYS A 526 8.24 -17.06 -13.39
CA CYS A 526 9.20 -18.02 -12.87
C CYS A 526 8.56 -19.36 -12.51
N ASP A 527 7.31 -19.59 -12.90
CA ASP A 527 6.61 -20.86 -12.69
C ASP A 527 6.59 -21.33 -11.22
N ALA A 528 6.43 -20.37 -10.30
CA ALA A 528 6.48 -20.62 -8.86
C ALA A 528 5.11 -20.93 -8.24
N ILE A 529 4.00 -20.62 -8.92
CA ILE A 529 2.65 -20.87 -8.43
C ILE A 529 2.19 -22.25 -8.88
N PRO A 530 1.73 -23.15 -7.98
CA PRO A 530 1.38 -24.51 -8.35
C PRO A 530 0.16 -24.57 -9.29
N HIS A 531 0.26 -25.36 -10.35
CA HIS A 531 -0.84 -25.67 -11.26
C HIS A 531 -1.79 -26.73 -10.68
N GLY A 532 -1.27 -27.56 -9.77
CA GLY A 532 -1.99 -28.68 -9.16
C GLY A 532 -2.93 -28.29 -8.01
N PRO A 533 -3.46 -29.29 -7.28
CA PRO A 533 -4.34 -29.10 -6.16
C PRO A 533 -3.64 -28.50 -4.93
N LYS A 534 -4.43 -28.17 -3.91
CA LYS A 534 -3.93 -27.76 -2.60
C LYS A 534 -3.27 -28.92 -1.87
N VAL A 535 -2.38 -28.56 -0.94
CA VAL A 535 -1.73 -29.47 0.02
C VAL A 535 -1.91 -28.93 1.42
N MET A 536 -1.75 -29.78 2.42
CA MET A 536 -1.56 -29.31 3.80
C MET A 536 -0.11 -28.94 4.00
N PHE A 537 0.14 -27.69 4.41
CA PHE A 537 1.48 -27.18 4.65
C PHE A 537 1.50 -26.37 5.93
N ASN A 538 2.28 -26.79 6.92
CA ASN A 538 2.33 -26.18 8.25
C ASN A 538 0.94 -25.90 8.84
N GLY A 539 0.06 -26.89 8.81
CA GLY A 539 -1.32 -26.79 9.32
C GLY A 539 -2.33 -26.03 8.43
N TYR A 540 -1.92 -25.53 7.26
CA TYR A 540 -2.80 -24.80 6.33
C TYR A 540 -3.10 -25.60 5.07
N GLU A 541 -4.35 -25.61 4.64
CA GLU A 541 -4.77 -25.99 3.29
C GLU A 541 -4.42 -24.89 2.32
N ILE A 542 -3.44 -25.09 1.42
CA ILE A 542 -2.89 -24.02 0.58
C ILE A 542 -2.42 -24.51 -0.79
N TRP A 543 -2.57 -23.67 -1.81
CA TRP A 543 -1.73 -23.74 -3.02
C TRP A 543 -0.37 -23.14 -2.65
N LYS A 544 0.55 -23.95 -2.14
CA LYS A 544 1.83 -23.49 -1.61
C LYS A 544 2.79 -23.17 -2.74
N PRO A 545 3.20 -21.89 -2.92
CA PRO A 545 4.12 -21.51 -3.98
C PRO A 545 5.55 -21.92 -3.65
N ASP A 546 6.37 -22.06 -4.69
CA ASP A 546 7.82 -22.19 -4.59
C ASP A 546 8.42 -20.82 -4.21
N VAL A 547 8.53 -20.60 -2.91
CA VAL A 547 8.94 -19.28 -2.36
C VAL A 547 10.38 -18.94 -2.68
N GLU A 548 11.28 -19.95 -2.79
CA GLU A 548 12.67 -19.74 -3.18
C GLU A 548 12.76 -19.24 -4.63
N ARG A 549 12.08 -19.92 -5.56
CA ARG A 549 12.06 -19.56 -6.98
C ARG A 549 11.46 -18.16 -7.19
N CYS A 550 10.35 -17.86 -6.51
CA CYS A 550 9.73 -16.54 -6.54
C CYS A 550 10.67 -15.46 -5.99
N THR A 551 11.34 -15.68 -4.84
CA THR A 551 12.24 -14.73 -4.24
C THR A 551 13.46 -14.48 -5.12
N ARG A 552 14.10 -15.53 -5.64
CA ARG A 552 15.23 -15.38 -6.58
C ARG A 552 14.84 -14.55 -7.80
N TYR A 553 13.72 -14.86 -8.45
CA TYR A 553 13.25 -14.11 -9.61
C TYR A 553 13.06 -12.63 -9.28
N ARG A 554 12.37 -12.32 -8.18
CA ARG A 554 12.10 -10.94 -7.76
C ARG A 554 13.38 -10.16 -7.47
N LEU A 555 14.40 -10.78 -6.93
CA LEU A 555 15.67 -10.15 -6.58
C LEU A 555 16.60 -10.02 -7.80
N THR A 556 16.74 -11.09 -8.60
CA THR A 556 17.80 -11.19 -9.61
C THR A 556 17.33 -10.96 -11.05
N ASN A 557 16.06 -10.65 -11.27
CA ASN A 557 15.53 -10.28 -12.58
C ASN A 557 16.16 -8.95 -13.04
N SER A 558 16.94 -9.02 -14.11
CA SER A 558 17.68 -7.86 -14.63
C SER A 558 16.80 -6.81 -15.31
N LYS A 559 15.54 -7.13 -15.61
CA LYS A 559 14.59 -6.25 -16.29
C LYS A 559 13.55 -5.64 -15.36
N GLY A 560 13.54 -6.03 -14.08
CA GLY A 560 12.56 -5.56 -13.12
C GLY A 560 12.79 -6.07 -11.72
N SER A 561 11.95 -5.66 -10.77
CA SER A 561 12.04 -6.09 -9.36
C SER A 561 10.67 -6.10 -8.70
N ALA A 562 10.59 -6.73 -7.51
CA ALA A 562 9.36 -6.78 -6.74
C ALA A 562 8.14 -7.24 -7.56
N CYS A 563 8.31 -8.27 -8.38
CA CYS A 563 7.29 -8.78 -9.29
C CYS A 563 5.91 -8.87 -8.64
N GLY A 564 4.90 -8.31 -9.29
CA GLY A 564 3.48 -8.38 -8.95
C GLY A 564 2.64 -8.94 -10.09
N ARG A 565 3.23 -9.71 -11.00
CA ARG A 565 2.58 -10.23 -12.21
C ARG A 565 1.31 -11.02 -11.90
N CYS A 566 1.37 -11.91 -10.94
CA CYS A 566 0.21 -12.70 -10.50
C CYS A 566 -0.93 -11.82 -9.95
N MET A 567 -0.60 -10.71 -9.31
CA MET A 567 -1.59 -9.74 -8.83
C MET A 567 -2.20 -8.94 -9.99
N LYS A 568 -1.36 -8.47 -10.92
CA LYS A 568 -1.79 -7.70 -12.08
C LYS A 568 -2.74 -8.51 -12.98
N THR A 569 -2.43 -9.77 -13.23
CA THR A 569 -3.20 -10.62 -14.14
C THR A 569 -4.46 -11.22 -13.53
N CYS A 570 -4.63 -11.13 -12.21
CA CYS A 570 -5.81 -11.67 -11.52
C CYS A 570 -7.11 -11.01 -12.00
N PRO A 571 -8.14 -11.78 -12.42
CA PRO A 571 -9.42 -11.22 -12.83
C PRO A 571 -10.14 -10.42 -11.74
N LEU A 572 -9.80 -10.62 -10.46
CA LEU A 572 -10.32 -9.82 -9.35
C LEU A 572 -9.59 -8.49 -9.15
N ASN A 573 -8.50 -8.22 -9.88
CA ASN A 573 -7.84 -6.94 -9.94
C ASN A 573 -8.63 -5.98 -10.85
N LYS A 574 -9.70 -5.40 -10.34
CA LYS A 574 -10.68 -4.58 -11.09
C LYS A 574 -11.05 -3.30 -10.34
N VAL A 575 -11.68 -2.39 -11.07
CA VAL A 575 -12.39 -1.23 -10.53
C VAL A 575 -13.88 -1.60 -10.46
N VAL A 576 -14.40 -1.72 -9.24
CA VAL A 576 -15.79 -2.20 -8.97
C VAL A 576 -16.68 -1.12 -8.34
N ASP A 577 -16.18 0.11 -8.21
CA ASP A 577 -16.98 1.28 -7.78
C ASP A 577 -17.88 1.80 -8.92
N MET A 578 -18.55 2.94 -8.72
CA MET A 578 -19.49 3.51 -9.70
C MET A 578 -18.83 3.89 -11.03
N ASP A 579 -17.49 4.02 -11.06
CA ASP A 579 -16.71 4.38 -12.23
C ASP A 579 -16.14 3.15 -12.96
N GLY A 580 -16.29 1.95 -12.41
CA GLY A 580 -15.99 0.70 -13.08
C GLY A 580 -16.98 0.36 -14.20
N ALA A 581 -16.56 -0.46 -15.16
CA ALA A 581 -17.42 -0.94 -16.23
C ALA A 581 -18.65 -1.67 -15.66
N LEU A 582 -19.83 -1.42 -16.23
CA LEU A 582 -21.08 -1.99 -15.72
C LEU A 582 -21.03 -3.53 -15.63
N MET A 583 -20.48 -4.20 -16.66
CA MET A 583 -20.33 -5.66 -16.65
C MET A 583 -19.44 -6.14 -15.51
N THR A 584 -18.32 -5.45 -15.27
CA THR A 584 -17.42 -5.78 -14.15
C THR A 584 -18.11 -5.61 -12.79
N ARG A 585 -18.91 -4.56 -12.63
CA ARG A 585 -19.67 -4.31 -11.39
C ARG A 585 -20.76 -5.37 -11.17
N VAL A 586 -21.50 -5.72 -12.21
CA VAL A 586 -22.51 -6.77 -12.17
C VAL A 586 -21.87 -8.14 -11.88
N ALA A 587 -20.80 -8.48 -12.57
CA ALA A 587 -20.06 -9.73 -12.34
C ALA A 587 -19.50 -9.82 -10.91
N SER A 588 -18.95 -8.71 -10.39
CA SER A 588 -18.49 -8.63 -9.00
C SER A 588 -19.64 -8.82 -8.01
N TRP A 589 -20.77 -8.13 -8.22
CA TRP A 589 -21.94 -8.26 -7.36
C TRP A 589 -22.51 -9.69 -7.36
N LEU A 590 -22.65 -10.31 -8.54
CA LEU A 590 -23.08 -11.70 -8.67
C LEU A 590 -22.09 -12.66 -7.99
N GLY A 591 -20.79 -12.46 -8.21
CA GLY A 591 -19.74 -13.29 -7.61
C GLY A 591 -19.74 -13.26 -6.08
N VAL A 592 -20.10 -12.13 -5.47
CA VAL A 592 -20.17 -11.97 -4.01
C VAL A 592 -21.51 -12.48 -3.45
N ASN A 593 -22.64 -12.12 -4.09
CA ASN A 593 -23.98 -12.29 -3.52
C ASN A 593 -24.74 -13.52 -4.06
N ALA A 594 -24.42 -14.00 -5.28
CA ALA A 594 -25.05 -15.15 -5.93
C ALA A 594 -24.01 -16.27 -6.21
N ARG A 595 -23.36 -16.76 -5.16
CA ARG A 595 -22.23 -17.72 -5.27
C ARG A 595 -22.58 -19.01 -5.98
N PHE A 596 -23.85 -19.47 -5.94
CA PHE A 596 -24.33 -20.63 -6.67
C PHE A 596 -24.20 -20.52 -8.20
N MET A 597 -24.06 -19.27 -8.72
CA MET A 597 -23.84 -19.02 -10.15
C MET A 597 -22.37 -19.16 -10.57
N LYS A 598 -21.43 -19.34 -9.64
CA LYS A 598 -19.98 -19.41 -9.95
C LYS A 598 -19.60 -20.47 -10.98
N PRO A 599 -20.20 -21.68 -11.02
CA PRO A 599 -19.92 -22.65 -12.07
C PRO A 599 -20.09 -22.12 -13.50
N PHE A 600 -21.03 -21.18 -13.68
CA PHE A 600 -21.27 -20.52 -14.96
C PHE A 600 -20.46 -19.22 -15.10
N LEU A 601 -20.35 -18.45 -14.00
CA LEU A 601 -19.69 -17.15 -14.03
C LEU A 601 -18.17 -17.22 -14.20
N VAL A 602 -17.50 -18.17 -13.54
CA VAL A 602 -16.03 -18.21 -13.52
C VAL A 602 -15.43 -18.49 -14.90
N PRO A 603 -15.86 -19.53 -15.66
CA PRO A 603 -15.36 -19.76 -17.01
C PRO A 603 -15.61 -18.57 -17.95
N ILE A 604 -16.81 -18.02 -17.91
CA ILE A 604 -17.17 -16.86 -18.76
C ILE A 604 -16.34 -15.64 -18.38
N ALA A 605 -16.21 -15.34 -17.09
CA ALA A 605 -15.45 -14.20 -16.62
C ALA A 605 -13.96 -14.31 -16.94
N THR A 606 -13.37 -15.49 -16.82
CA THR A 606 -11.96 -15.74 -17.15
C THR A 606 -11.72 -15.62 -18.66
N TRP A 607 -12.60 -16.21 -19.47
CA TRP A 607 -12.52 -16.09 -20.92
C TRP A 607 -12.68 -14.65 -21.41
N LEU A 608 -13.66 -13.90 -20.87
CA LEU A 608 -13.83 -12.49 -21.20
C LEU A 608 -12.63 -11.64 -20.75
N ASP A 609 -12.07 -11.93 -19.58
CA ASP A 609 -10.92 -11.26 -19.04
C ASP A 609 -9.70 -11.37 -19.98
N ASP A 610 -9.45 -12.57 -20.49
CA ASP A 610 -8.39 -12.81 -21.49
C ASP A 610 -8.70 -12.12 -22.83
N ARG A 611 -9.92 -12.25 -23.34
CA ARG A 611 -10.32 -11.64 -24.61
C ARG A 611 -10.31 -10.11 -24.60
N LEU A 612 -10.58 -9.49 -23.46
CA LEU A 612 -10.50 -8.04 -23.26
C LEU A 612 -9.06 -7.56 -22.99
N GLY A 613 -8.10 -8.46 -22.93
CA GLY A 613 -6.69 -8.15 -22.68
C GLY A 613 -6.44 -7.60 -21.26
N ASN A 614 -7.27 -7.96 -20.29
CA ASN A 614 -7.04 -7.56 -18.90
C ASN A 614 -5.78 -8.23 -18.35
N GLY A 615 -4.89 -7.41 -17.77
CA GLY A 615 -3.55 -7.84 -17.37
C GLY A 615 -2.47 -7.50 -18.41
N MET A 616 -2.83 -7.12 -19.65
CA MET A 616 -1.92 -6.50 -20.59
C MET A 616 -1.50 -5.10 -20.11
N ARG A 617 -0.33 -4.67 -20.54
CA ARG A 617 0.15 -3.32 -20.22
C ARG A 617 -0.60 -2.27 -21.01
N ASN A 618 -1.04 -1.20 -20.33
CA ASN A 618 -1.63 -0.02 -20.96
C ASN A 618 -0.61 1.14 -20.98
N PRO A 619 0.05 1.43 -22.10
CA PRO A 619 1.07 2.46 -22.17
C PRO A 619 0.58 3.87 -21.81
N VAL A 620 -0.70 4.16 -22.00
CA VAL A 620 -1.32 5.46 -21.65
C VAL A 620 -1.27 5.74 -20.14
N LYS A 621 -1.19 4.69 -19.33
CA LYS A 621 -1.10 4.79 -17.86
C LYS A 621 0.33 4.91 -17.36
N LYS A 622 1.34 4.75 -18.23
CA LYS A 622 2.74 4.89 -17.86
C LYS A 622 3.10 6.37 -17.74
N TRP A 623 3.35 6.82 -16.52
CA TRP A 623 3.75 8.20 -16.22
C TRP A 623 5.24 8.35 -15.92
N TRP A 624 5.89 7.30 -15.36
CA TRP A 624 7.26 7.30 -14.83
C TRP A 624 8.34 7.15 -15.92
N PHE A 625 9.56 7.59 -15.58
CA PHE A 625 10.77 7.21 -16.31
C PHE A 625 11.29 5.84 -15.87
N ASP A 626 11.88 5.10 -16.80
CA ASP A 626 12.51 3.81 -16.48
C ASP A 626 13.94 4.06 -15.94
N HIS A 627 14.04 4.61 -14.76
CA HIS A 627 15.30 4.85 -14.07
C HIS A 627 15.69 3.69 -13.14
N GLU A 628 17.00 3.49 -13.00
CA GLU A 628 17.58 2.54 -12.05
C GLU A 628 18.74 3.20 -11.30
N ILE A 629 18.79 3.03 -9.96
CA ILE A 629 19.91 3.43 -9.13
C ILE A 629 21.00 2.36 -9.23
N THR A 630 22.20 2.76 -9.67
CA THR A 630 23.41 1.93 -9.73
C THR A 630 24.52 2.54 -8.87
N GLU A 631 25.69 1.93 -8.86
CA GLU A 631 26.88 2.49 -8.21
C GLU A 631 27.36 3.79 -8.90
N GLU A 632 27.03 3.96 -10.16
CA GLU A 632 27.37 5.16 -10.96
C GLU A 632 26.35 6.31 -10.79
N GLY A 633 25.31 6.12 -10.00
CA GLY A 633 24.17 7.03 -9.83
C GLY A 633 22.91 6.55 -10.53
N VAL A 634 21.98 7.46 -10.81
CA VAL A 634 20.75 7.17 -11.53
C VAL A 634 21.04 7.10 -13.03
N VAL A 635 20.63 5.99 -13.64
CA VAL A 635 20.79 5.74 -15.07
C VAL A 635 19.45 5.29 -15.68
N GLU A 636 19.32 5.37 -17.01
CA GLU A 636 18.24 4.67 -17.68
C GLU A 636 18.40 3.15 -17.50
N ALA A 637 17.36 2.46 -17.11
CA ALA A 637 17.37 1.02 -16.99
C ALA A 637 17.68 0.38 -18.36
N LYS A 638 18.65 -0.54 -18.40
CA LYS A 638 19.10 -1.20 -19.65
C LYS A 638 17.96 -1.87 -20.41
N ALA A 639 16.98 -2.41 -19.68
CA ALA A 639 15.74 -2.95 -20.22
C ALA A 639 14.70 -3.08 -19.11
N THR A 640 13.45 -2.84 -19.44
CA THR A 640 12.29 -3.16 -18.58
C THR A 640 11.51 -4.31 -19.19
N ASN A 641 10.77 -5.05 -18.36
CA ASN A 641 9.90 -6.10 -18.86
C ASN A 641 8.83 -5.52 -19.78
N GLN A 642 8.73 -6.07 -20.98
CA GLN A 642 7.72 -5.71 -21.98
C GLN A 642 6.67 -6.81 -22.17
N ARG A 643 6.76 -7.85 -21.36
CA ARG A 643 5.95 -9.05 -21.46
C ARG A 643 4.48 -8.76 -21.19
N ASP A 644 3.61 -9.21 -22.08
CA ASP A 644 2.16 -9.20 -21.89
C ASP A 644 1.64 -10.57 -21.44
N ILE A 645 0.34 -10.72 -21.32
CA ILE A 645 -0.31 -11.99 -21.00
C ILE A 645 -0.22 -12.96 -22.18
N GLU A 646 -0.15 -14.24 -21.87
CA GLU A 646 -0.08 -15.34 -22.83
C GLU A 646 -1.29 -16.28 -22.65
N PRO A 647 -2.50 -15.91 -23.13
CA PRO A 647 -3.74 -16.66 -22.87
C PRO A 647 -3.71 -18.11 -23.37
N CYS A 648 -2.93 -18.38 -24.41
CA CYS A 648 -2.80 -19.70 -25.02
C CYS A 648 -1.62 -20.52 -24.47
N ARG A 649 -0.93 -20.01 -23.41
CA ARG A 649 0.17 -20.76 -22.80
C ARG A 649 -0.35 -22.04 -22.17
N GLU A 650 0.17 -23.16 -22.63
CA GLU A 650 -0.06 -24.45 -22.01
C GLU A 650 0.74 -24.58 -20.70
N VAL A 651 0.14 -25.17 -19.69
CA VAL A 651 0.77 -25.41 -18.40
C VAL A 651 0.93 -26.92 -18.20
N ASP A 652 2.14 -27.33 -17.85
CA ASP A 652 2.42 -28.74 -17.52
C ASP A 652 2.19 -28.98 -16.03
N ILE A 653 1.01 -29.50 -15.69
CA ILE A 653 0.62 -29.79 -14.31
C ILE A 653 1.49 -30.89 -13.70
N THR A 654 1.86 -31.89 -14.51
CA THR A 654 2.57 -33.09 -14.03
C THR A 654 4.08 -32.91 -13.96
N GLY A 655 4.65 -32.17 -14.89
CA GLY A 655 6.09 -31.88 -14.94
C GLY A 655 6.54 -30.70 -14.09
N GLN A 656 5.60 -29.92 -13.54
CA GLN A 656 5.96 -28.75 -12.71
C GLN A 656 6.70 -29.20 -11.43
N LYS A 657 7.91 -28.70 -11.26
CA LYS A 657 8.75 -28.96 -10.07
C LYS A 657 8.59 -27.81 -9.08
N VAL A 658 7.77 -27.99 -8.07
CA VAL A 658 7.56 -27.03 -6.97
C VAL A 658 8.30 -27.54 -5.74
N ALA A 659 9.17 -26.72 -5.16
CA ALA A 659 9.88 -27.00 -3.93
C ALA A 659 9.07 -26.50 -2.72
N TYR A 660 9.02 -27.32 -1.67
CA TYR A 660 8.36 -27.00 -0.41
C TYR A 660 9.40 -26.97 0.69
N TYR A 661 9.30 -25.95 1.55
CA TYR A 661 10.22 -25.73 2.66
C TYR A 661 9.46 -25.81 3.99
N PRO A 662 9.16 -27.02 4.51
CA PRO A 662 8.54 -27.16 5.79
C PRO A 662 9.46 -26.66 6.92
N ALA A 663 8.89 -26.42 8.10
CA ALA A 663 9.59 -25.74 9.18
C ALA A 663 10.88 -26.46 9.63
N ASP A 664 10.91 -27.79 9.53
CA ASP A 664 12.07 -28.63 9.93
C ASP A 664 13.31 -28.50 9.02
N VAL A 665 13.14 -27.98 7.78
CA VAL A 665 14.28 -27.70 6.86
C VAL A 665 14.65 -26.21 6.78
N MET A 666 14.03 -25.39 7.63
CA MET A 666 14.37 -23.97 7.73
C MET A 666 15.52 -23.75 8.70
N PRO A 667 16.25 -22.62 8.59
CA PRO A 667 17.33 -22.32 9.54
C PRO A 667 16.78 -22.13 10.97
N ALA A 668 17.56 -22.51 11.96
CA ALA A 668 17.30 -22.18 13.35
C ALA A 668 17.28 -20.66 13.57
N PRO A 669 16.60 -20.15 14.62
CA PRO A 669 16.55 -18.71 14.93
C PRO A 669 17.94 -18.07 15.04
N ASP A 670 18.90 -18.78 15.60
CA ASP A 670 20.29 -18.39 15.86
C ASP A 670 21.29 -18.97 14.84
N GLN A 671 20.80 -19.44 13.69
CA GLN A 671 21.63 -20.06 12.66
C GLN A 671 22.68 -19.10 12.12
N PRO A 672 23.96 -19.45 12.11
CA PRO A 672 25.03 -18.68 11.45
C PRO A 672 24.78 -18.49 9.96
N ASN A 673 25.36 -17.44 9.42
CA ASN A 673 25.26 -17.10 7.99
C ASN A 673 26.48 -17.61 7.21
N PRO A 674 26.28 -18.03 5.95
CA PRO A 674 25.01 -18.40 5.33
C PRO A 674 24.55 -19.82 5.77
N TYR A 675 23.26 -20.08 5.63
CA TYR A 675 22.65 -21.41 5.71
C TYR A 675 22.09 -21.78 4.33
N PRO A 676 22.85 -22.42 3.46
CA PRO A 676 22.48 -22.66 2.07
C PRO A 676 21.18 -23.43 1.92
N ILE A 677 20.40 -23.08 0.91
CA ILE A 677 19.14 -23.77 0.59
C ILE A 677 19.39 -25.14 0.01
N ASP A 678 18.86 -26.18 0.65
CA ASP A 678 18.79 -27.52 0.07
C ASP A 678 17.54 -27.67 -0.80
N ARG A 679 17.66 -27.29 -2.07
CA ARG A 679 16.56 -27.39 -3.02
C ARG A 679 16.22 -28.86 -3.35
N LYS A 680 17.17 -29.80 -3.28
CA LYS A 680 16.90 -31.20 -3.54
C LYS A 680 15.99 -31.80 -2.46
N ALA A 681 16.29 -31.52 -1.20
CA ALA A 681 15.43 -31.90 -0.08
C ALA A 681 14.05 -31.25 -0.19
N ALA A 682 13.98 -29.95 -0.53
CA ALA A 682 12.72 -29.24 -0.71
C ALA A 682 11.84 -29.77 -1.86
N LEU A 683 12.44 -30.23 -2.95
CA LEU A 683 11.71 -30.90 -4.03
C LEU A 683 11.19 -32.28 -3.59
N GLY A 684 11.96 -33.02 -2.80
CA GLY A 684 11.55 -34.29 -2.22
C GLY A 684 10.47 -34.18 -1.14
N ALA A 685 10.31 -33.02 -0.53
CA ALA A 685 9.32 -32.81 0.53
C ALA A 685 7.87 -32.96 0.04
N LYS A 686 7.59 -32.77 -1.25
CA LYS A 686 6.24 -32.93 -1.84
C LYS A 686 5.63 -34.31 -1.53
N THR A 687 6.42 -35.39 -1.55
CA THR A 687 5.95 -36.74 -1.27
C THR A 687 5.56 -37.00 0.18
N LYS A 688 5.91 -36.07 1.08
CA LYS A 688 5.61 -36.14 2.52
C LYS A 688 4.41 -35.27 2.92
N LEU A 689 3.85 -34.50 1.99
CA LEU A 689 2.73 -33.62 2.25
C LEU A 689 1.42 -34.38 2.08
N GLU A 690 0.53 -34.17 3.03
CA GLU A 690 -0.83 -34.70 2.99
C GLU A 690 -1.72 -33.86 2.07
N THR A 691 -2.74 -34.48 1.51
CA THR A 691 -3.89 -33.77 0.98
C THR A 691 -4.77 -33.25 2.13
N PRO A 692 -5.60 -32.23 1.91
CA PRO A 692 -6.55 -31.77 2.94
C PRO A 692 -7.48 -32.89 3.45
N ALA A 693 -7.91 -33.81 2.59
CA ALA A 693 -8.77 -34.93 2.96
C ALA A 693 -8.04 -35.94 3.87
N GLU A 694 -6.78 -36.25 3.60
CA GLU A 694 -5.96 -37.13 4.43
C GLU A 694 -5.72 -36.49 5.81
N ALA A 695 -5.45 -35.19 5.89
CA ALA A 695 -5.27 -34.48 7.15
C ALA A 695 -6.54 -34.50 8.01
N VAL A 696 -7.71 -34.25 7.40
CA VAL A 696 -8.99 -34.33 8.11
C VAL A 696 -9.23 -35.75 8.64
N ALA A 697 -8.98 -36.77 7.83
CA ALA A 697 -9.12 -38.17 8.24
C ALA A 697 -8.15 -38.54 9.37
N ARG A 698 -6.91 -38.05 9.33
CA ARG A 698 -5.90 -38.24 10.38
C ARG A 698 -6.34 -37.61 11.71
N VAL A 699 -6.78 -36.35 11.68
CA VAL A 699 -7.27 -35.65 12.86
C VAL A 699 -8.50 -36.37 13.45
N ALA A 700 -9.42 -36.86 12.59
CA ALA A 700 -10.58 -37.61 13.04
C ALA A 700 -10.21 -38.94 13.76
N ARG A 701 -9.04 -39.53 13.47
CA ARG A 701 -8.48 -40.69 14.18
C ARG A 701 -7.73 -40.33 15.45
N GLY A 702 -7.60 -39.02 15.77
CA GLY A 702 -6.83 -38.54 16.93
C GLY A 702 -5.31 -38.63 16.75
N GLU A 703 -4.83 -38.72 15.53
CA GLU A 703 -3.40 -38.78 15.21
C GLU A 703 -2.79 -37.39 15.13
N GLY A 704 -1.59 -37.20 15.69
CA GLY A 704 -0.87 -35.92 15.69
C GLY A 704 -0.32 -35.51 14.32
N ALA A 705 0.20 -34.28 14.24
CA ALA A 705 0.81 -33.74 13.03
C ALA A 705 2.03 -34.56 12.57
N PRO A 706 2.27 -34.67 11.26
CA PRO A 706 3.50 -35.27 10.74
C PRO A 706 4.75 -34.54 11.26
N SER A 707 5.82 -35.28 11.56
CA SER A 707 7.05 -34.73 12.15
C SER A 707 7.75 -33.65 11.29
N HIS A 708 7.53 -33.68 9.98
CA HIS A 708 8.12 -32.68 9.08
C HIS A 708 7.48 -31.29 9.17
N TYR A 709 6.40 -31.12 9.93
CA TYR A 709 5.82 -29.79 10.24
C TYR A 709 6.43 -29.11 11.46
N GLN A 710 7.41 -29.72 12.07
CA GLN A 710 8.05 -29.12 13.26
C GLN A 710 9.12 -28.13 12.84
N PRO A 711 9.22 -26.96 13.52
CA PRO A 711 10.25 -25.98 13.24
C PRO A 711 11.63 -26.45 13.73
N THR A 712 12.68 -25.96 13.05
CA THR A 712 14.05 -26.18 13.47
C THR A 712 14.30 -25.46 14.81
N PRO A 713 14.74 -26.17 15.87
CA PRO A 713 15.02 -25.58 17.17
C PRO A 713 16.27 -24.70 17.13
N PRO A 714 16.44 -23.75 18.09
CA PRO A 714 17.70 -23.03 18.30
C PRO A 714 18.88 -23.99 18.53
N LEU A 715 20.06 -23.64 18.04
CA LEU A 715 21.27 -24.46 18.17
C LEU A 715 21.68 -24.69 19.63
N GLY A 716 21.44 -23.68 20.51
CA GLY A 716 21.73 -23.75 21.94
C GLY A 716 20.72 -24.54 22.79
N SER A 717 19.63 -25.03 22.18
CA SER A 717 18.54 -25.72 22.92
C SER A 717 18.85 -27.15 23.36
N GLY A 718 19.96 -27.74 22.93
CA GLY A 718 20.30 -29.14 23.14
C GLY A 718 19.53 -30.13 22.24
N VAL A 719 18.66 -29.61 21.36
CA VAL A 719 17.88 -30.40 20.42
C VAL A 719 18.61 -30.45 19.05
N VAL A 720 18.67 -31.61 18.46
CA VAL A 720 19.35 -31.78 17.18
C VAL A 720 18.52 -31.13 16.07
N GLN A 721 19.17 -30.27 15.29
CA GLN A 721 18.56 -29.57 14.17
C GLN A 721 17.87 -30.52 13.19
N GLY A 722 16.64 -30.17 12.76
CA GLY A 722 15.87 -30.98 11.82
C GLY A 722 15.21 -32.22 12.39
N ARG A 723 15.18 -32.39 13.72
CA ARG A 723 14.56 -33.54 14.38
C ARG A 723 13.27 -33.21 15.13
N THR A 724 12.59 -34.26 15.57
CA THR A 724 11.19 -34.40 15.94
C THR A 724 10.68 -33.63 17.13
N SER A 725 11.50 -33.09 18.02
CA SER A 725 11.02 -32.27 19.14
C SER A 725 10.92 -30.81 18.69
N SER A 726 9.72 -30.27 18.71
CA SER A 726 9.45 -28.88 18.38
C SER A 726 9.72 -27.99 19.60
N PRO A 727 10.42 -26.86 19.44
CA PRO A 727 10.51 -25.86 20.50
C PRO A 727 9.15 -25.21 20.83
N TYR A 728 8.12 -25.50 20.01
CA TYR A 728 6.75 -25.01 20.21
C TYR A 728 5.87 -25.97 20.99
N ALA A 729 6.35 -27.19 21.30
CA ALA A 729 5.59 -28.14 22.12
C ALA A 729 5.26 -27.59 23.53
N GLU A 730 6.09 -26.70 24.03
CA GLU A 730 5.95 -26.05 25.33
C GLU A 730 5.33 -24.63 25.24
N ASP A 731 4.96 -24.20 24.05
CA ASP A 731 4.38 -22.86 23.82
C ASP A 731 2.93 -22.86 24.35
N PRO A 732 2.55 -22.08 25.39
CA PRO A 732 1.24 -22.14 26.00
C PRO A 732 0.11 -21.62 25.11
#